data_9db8296d3e1f373ccac56ba686695408
#
_entry.id   9db8296d3e1f373ccac56ba686695408
#
_cell.length_a   1.000
_cell.length_b   1.000
_cell.length_c   1.000
_cell.angle_alpha   90.00
_cell.angle_beta   90.00
_cell.angle_gamma   90.00
#
_symmetry.space_group_name_H-M   'P 1'
#
loop_
_entity.id
_entity.type
_entity.pdbx_description
1 polymer ?
#
loop_
_entity_poly.entity_id
_entity_poly.type
_entity_poly.pdbx_seq_one_letter_code
_entity_poly.pdbx_strand_id
1 'polypeptide(L)'
;MHGLSRREVLQSAGMLAAGATLGGPGSMIRLAMPDLAEDSPLPASFEWIRSVRLMIAEGYAPPFFPALDYEPKKAVAIAQELGCNAFRFPSFSYVAYFPTKTKLPRHKELGSRDLLRETADLCHEAGLKLVVYNPLNHPFMDVTAGDPNYLDWARRFADGRPMATTHFGWGRYYEGCLNSPVREQIKERVREVVTNYQVDLMYYDGAYEGMDHEPDFCHCKYCKEAYGKAHGKDIPKQDGSDKLDDLIEYRHWMEQGVVVAFMQEICTMVRAVRDVPQTYNNGEMMRNGWTAKAWLIPEITTFMFEAAQTPEQKLFNLRAGQSTGKNIWTYVGSHTVYNREHIKDEEIGGWFSDPIEGEQLQLDAAVATTAGVGYCYWGLNRLFYDPDALDRPSIRNLKAVFDFRRENEALFNAVRPEPKVGVLLCTQAIGWYHDDTFVPDAYSNYYYGAFQVLKDLGYDSEPFLDYRMTAESLKKYKVVFVPNAPCLSDAQCAALTGYVEDGGTLVATHLTSIADEYGRKRGNYGLARLFGATLNAADPIYQSTDLYLRPVPNGKLVPQDPQIMRFTADPDATVLAETYERGYRKVFGPAVVRKNFGDGHTIYIGSGLDAIYDETLNDDVLGYFRFLLDPMLSSVRPYAVDFRMGLMAEFTASRNALLLHLLADTGNIWKKRLVEETFLPVEDVHVRIRIPSGRQVRSVALMWTKDDTHWNVKDGWVELTVPHVRIYEAVHVDLA
;
A
#
# COMPACT_ATOMS: atom_id res chain seq x y z
N MET A 1 33.65 13.62 -7.75
CA MET A 1 33.50 14.66 -6.75
C MET A 1 33.26 16.00 -7.46
N HIS A 2 32.01 16.33 -7.76
CA HIS A 2 31.63 17.69 -8.10
C HIS A 2 30.37 17.97 -7.29
N GLY A 3 30.57 18.64 -6.15
CA GLY A 3 29.49 19.15 -5.33
C GLY A 3 28.82 20.32 -6.04
N LEU A 4 27.51 20.28 -6.08
CA LEU A 4 26.69 21.38 -6.54
C LEU A 4 26.98 22.62 -5.67
N SER A 5 27.15 23.78 -6.30
CA SER A 5 27.42 25.01 -5.58
C SER A 5 26.18 25.54 -4.86
N ARG A 6 26.38 26.30 -3.79
CA ARG A 6 25.29 26.93 -3.02
C ARG A 6 24.29 27.73 -3.89
N ARG A 7 24.74 28.13 -5.09
CA ARG A 7 23.92 28.89 -6.06
C ARG A 7 22.97 28.00 -6.85
N GLU A 8 23.35 26.73 -7.12
CA GLU A 8 22.51 25.75 -7.84
C GLU A 8 21.43 25.18 -6.91
N VAL A 9 21.71 25.04 -5.62
CA VAL A 9 20.74 24.66 -4.59
C VAL A 9 19.66 25.75 -4.41
N LEU A 10 20.07 27.03 -4.46
CA LEU A 10 19.13 28.15 -4.38
C LEU A 10 18.31 28.36 -5.65
N GLN A 11 18.84 27.98 -6.81
CA GLN A 11 18.07 28.01 -8.05
C GLN A 11 17.02 26.90 -8.09
N SER A 12 17.28 25.70 -7.59
CA SER A 12 16.29 24.64 -7.47
C SER A 12 15.17 24.98 -6.47
N ALA A 13 15.52 25.59 -5.33
CA ALA A 13 14.53 26.10 -4.36
C ALA A 13 13.75 27.33 -4.89
N GLY A 14 14.36 28.15 -5.73
CA GLY A 14 13.73 29.31 -6.36
C GLY A 14 12.73 28.96 -7.46
N MET A 15 12.90 27.83 -8.15
CA MET A 15 11.95 27.36 -9.17
C MET A 15 10.65 26.81 -8.57
N LEU A 16 10.69 26.24 -7.36
CA LEU A 16 9.48 25.81 -6.63
C LEU A 16 8.72 26.99 -6.01
N ALA A 17 9.39 28.07 -5.66
CA ALA A 17 8.76 29.28 -5.12
C ALA A 17 8.25 30.25 -6.22
N ALA A 18 8.73 30.14 -7.47
CA ALA A 18 8.34 31.01 -8.58
C ALA A 18 7.11 30.52 -9.36
N GLY A 19 6.58 29.31 -9.04
CA GLY A 19 5.34 28.76 -9.63
C GLY A 19 4.04 29.33 -9.04
N ALA A 20 4.11 30.14 -7.99
CA ALA A 20 2.94 30.76 -7.35
C ALA A 20 2.76 32.22 -7.80
N THR A 21 2.75 32.49 -9.08
CA THR A 21 2.23 33.77 -9.62
C THR A 21 0.77 33.61 -9.98
N LEU A 22 -0.05 34.34 -9.25
CA LEU A 22 -1.47 34.53 -9.35
C LEU A 22 -1.97 34.61 -10.79
N GLY A 23 -2.57 33.54 -11.28
CA GLY A 23 -3.47 33.60 -12.45
C GLY A 23 -4.86 34.00 -11.99
N GLY A 24 -5.54 34.86 -12.74
CA GLY A 24 -6.85 35.37 -12.43
C GLY A 24 -7.95 34.30 -12.30
N PRO A 25 -9.18 34.68 -11.88
CA PRO A 25 -10.24 33.72 -11.56
C PRO A 25 -10.64 32.93 -12.83
N GLY A 26 -10.28 31.64 -12.85
CA GLY A 26 -10.58 30.74 -13.96
C GLY A 26 -9.45 29.80 -14.37
N SER A 27 -8.23 29.98 -13.90
CA SER A 27 -7.12 29.05 -14.15
C SER A 27 -6.89 28.18 -12.92
N MET A 28 -7.46 26.98 -12.92
CA MET A 28 -6.97 25.94 -12.02
C MET A 28 -5.47 25.81 -12.25
N ILE A 29 -4.68 25.94 -11.18
CA ILE A 29 -3.26 25.65 -11.20
C ILE A 29 -3.15 24.17 -11.54
N ARG A 30 -2.95 23.84 -12.82
CA ARG A 30 -2.37 22.54 -13.17
C ARG A 30 -0.95 22.58 -12.61
N LEU A 31 -0.75 22.08 -11.41
CA LEU A 31 0.58 21.64 -11.00
C LEU A 31 0.98 20.61 -12.05
N ALA A 32 1.89 21.00 -12.95
CA ALA A 32 2.57 20.03 -13.78
C ALA A 32 3.16 19.02 -12.79
N MET A 33 2.66 17.77 -12.85
CA MET A 33 3.30 16.67 -12.13
C MET A 33 4.78 16.76 -12.50
N PRO A 34 5.70 16.85 -11.53
CA PRO A 34 7.11 16.80 -11.89
C PRO A 34 7.29 15.52 -12.71
N ASP A 35 8.00 15.60 -13.84
CA ASP A 35 8.43 14.42 -14.56
C ASP A 35 9.04 13.50 -13.49
N LEU A 36 8.31 12.43 -13.15
CA LEU A 36 8.78 11.46 -12.18
C LEU A 36 10.03 10.87 -12.83
N ALA A 37 11.18 11.30 -12.35
CA ALA A 37 12.45 10.81 -12.85
C ALA A 37 12.38 9.28 -12.87
N GLU A 38 12.77 8.67 -13.99
CA GLU A 38 13.04 7.25 -14.06
C GLU A 38 13.83 6.87 -12.82
N ASP A 39 13.53 5.73 -12.19
CA ASP A 39 14.10 5.26 -10.94
C ASP A 39 15.60 5.56 -10.87
N SER A 40 15.96 6.67 -10.26
CA SER A 40 17.36 6.98 -10.02
C SER A 40 17.90 5.90 -9.11
N PRO A 41 18.98 5.20 -9.49
CA PRO A 41 19.51 4.15 -8.65
C PRO A 41 19.84 4.72 -7.27
N LEU A 42 19.50 3.97 -6.22
CA LEU A 42 19.85 4.34 -4.87
C LEU A 42 21.37 4.58 -4.78
N PRO A 43 21.81 5.63 -4.06
CA PRO A 43 23.22 5.76 -3.72
C PRO A 43 23.75 4.46 -3.09
N ALA A 44 24.97 4.06 -3.42
CA ALA A 44 25.55 2.83 -2.86
C ALA A 44 25.54 2.79 -1.32
N SER A 45 25.64 3.95 -0.68
CA SER A 45 25.51 4.11 0.79
C SER A 45 24.12 3.76 1.33
N PHE A 46 23.08 3.72 0.47
CA PHE A 46 21.70 3.45 0.86
C PHE A 46 21.23 2.04 0.40
N GLU A 47 22.04 1.28 -0.30
CA GLU A 47 21.65 -0.06 -0.81
C GLU A 47 21.15 -1.02 0.29
N TRP A 48 21.63 -0.86 1.52
CA TRP A 48 21.20 -1.68 2.65
C TRP A 48 19.69 -1.61 2.94
N ILE A 49 18.99 -0.54 2.51
CA ILE A 49 17.55 -0.40 2.72
C ILE A 49 16.71 -1.40 1.92
N ARG A 50 17.28 -1.98 0.85
CA ARG A 50 16.59 -3.00 0.02
C ARG A 50 16.43 -4.34 0.75
N SER A 51 17.34 -4.66 1.63
CA SER A 51 17.41 -5.95 2.33
C SER A 51 17.33 -5.79 3.85
N VAL A 52 16.62 -4.75 4.31
CA VAL A 52 16.48 -4.47 5.72
C VAL A 52 15.78 -5.62 6.44
N ARG A 53 16.32 -5.96 7.60
CA ARG A 53 15.74 -6.82 8.63
C ARG A 53 15.76 -6.01 9.92
N LEU A 54 14.71 -5.24 10.15
CA LEU A 54 14.62 -4.23 11.19
C LEU A 54 13.95 -4.80 12.45
N MET A 55 14.62 -4.67 13.58
CA MET A 55 13.98 -4.81 14.89
C MET A 55 13.42 -3.45 15.32
N ILE A 56 12.20 -3.43 15.80
CA ILE A 56 11.52 -2.23 16.26
C ILE A 56 11.42 -2.24 17.79
N ALA A 57 12.00 -1.23 18.43
CA ALA A 57 11.63 -0.85 19.78
C ALA A 57 10.52 0.20 19.68
N GLU A 58 9.36 -0.11 20.23
CA GLU A 58 8.22 0.79 20.24
C GLU A 58 8.23 1.66 21.48
N GLY A 59 7.86 2.93 21.34
CA GLY A 59 7.98 3.86 22.45
C GLY A 59 7.17 5.13 22.29
N TYR A 60 6.14 5.11 21.44
CA TYR A 60 5.41 6.33 21.15
C TYR A 60 4.32 6.67 22.16
N ALA A 61 4.05 5.83 23.14
CA ALA A 61 3.08 6.16 24.19
C ALA A 61 3.38 5.54 25.55
N PRO A 62 3.09 6.22 26.66
CA PRO A 62 2.99 5.59 27.96
C PRO A 62 1.78 4.64 27.98
N PRO A 63 1.86 3.47 28.61
CA PRO A 63 2.99 2.92 29.39
C PRO A 63 3.93 2.04 28.57
N PHE A 64 3.99 2.18 27.26
CA PHE A 64 4.62 1.19 26.37
C PHE A 64 6.14 1.14 26.40
N PHE A 65 6.76 2.21 26.83
CA PHE A 65 8.20 2.26 26.92
C PHE A 65 8.63 2.79 28.29
N PRO A 66 8.67 1.94 29.31
CA PRO A 66 9.23 2.33 30.59
C PRO A 66 10.74 2.51 30.41
N ALA A 67 11.19 3.75 30.46
CA ALA A 67 12.59 4.11 30.25
C ALA A 67 13.54 3.48 31.27
N LEU A 68 13.05 3.13 32.45
CA LEU A 68 13.84 2.47 33.50
C LEU A 68 14.16 1.01 33.16
N ASP A 69 13.21 0.31 32.54
CA ASP A 69 13.35 -1.14 32.28
C ASP A 69 14.00 -1.42 30.93
N TYR A 70 14.18 -0.39 30.09
CA TYR A 70 14.84 -0.56 28.81
C TYR A 70 16.36 -0.67 28.96
N GLU A 71 16.88 -1.81 28.57
CA GLU A 71 18.31 -2.11 28.52
C GLU A 71 18.78 -2.12 27.05
N PRO A 72 19.37 -1.02 26.54
CA PRO A 72 19.81 -0.95 25.14
C PRO A 72 20.74 -2.09 24.74
N LYS A 73 21.64 -2.51 25.59
CA LYS A 73 22.59 -3.62 25.35
C LYS A 73 21.85 -4.94 25.10
N LYS A 74 20.81 -5.24 25.90
CA LYS A 74 20.01 -6.46 25.76
C LYS A 74 19.18 -6.39 24.46
N ALA A 75 18.56 -5.24 24.18
CA ALA A 75 17.75 -5.05 22.99
C ALA A 75 18.57 -5.22 21.69
N VAL A 76 19.76 -4.63 21.63
CA VAL A 76 20.66 -4.76 20.49
C VAL A 76 21.17 -6.21 20.34
N ALA A 77 21.48 -6.89 21.43
CA ALA A 77 21.90 -8.30 21.40
C ALA A 77 20.79 -9.21 20.85
N ILE A 78 19.53 -9.00 21.24
CA ILE A 78 18.38 -9.73 20.70
C ILE A 78 18.25 -9.49 19.19
N ALA A 79 18.39 -8.26 18.74
CA ALA A 79 18.32 -7.93 17.30
C ALA A 79 19.43 -8.65 16.50
N GLN A 80 20.66 -8.70 17.04
CA GLN A 80 21.77 -9.44 16.41
C GLN A 80 21.49 -10.94 16.35
N GLU A 81 20.98 -11.53 17.41
CA GLU A 81 20.68 -12.98 17.47
C GLU A 81 19.57 -13.37 16.48
N LEU A 82 18.58 -12.48 16.27
CA LEU A 82 17.55 -12.68 15.25
C LEU A 82 18.06 -12.48 13.82
N GLY A 83 19.30 -12.03 13.62
CA GLY A 83 19.85 -11.76 12.29
C GLY A 83 19.39 -10.45 11.67
N CYS A 84 18.95 -9.49 12.49
CA CYS A 84 18.65 -8.14 12.04
C CYS A 84 19.92 -7.41 11.58
N ASN A 85 19.76 -6.47 10.66
CA ASN A 85 20.82 -5.57 10.22
C ASN A 85 20.53 -4.10 10.55
N ALA A 86 19.36 -3.84 11.13
CA ALA A 86 18.96 -2.50 11.56
C ALA A 86 18.10 -2.58 12.84
N PHE A 87 18.11 -1.49 13.60
CA PHE A 87 17.34 -1.33 14.83
C PHE A 87 16.63 0.02 14.83
N ARG A 88 15.31 0.05 15.09
CA ARG A 88 14.53 1.27 15.19
C ARG A 88 14.34 1.66 16.65
N PHE A 89 14.71 2.88 16.99
CA PHE A 89 14.51 3.47 18.30
C PHE A 89 13.75 4.80 18.20
N PRO A 90 12.78 5.08 19.08
CA PRO A 90 12.06 6.35 19.11
C PRO A 90 12.95 7.47 19.68
N SER A 91 13.04 8.58 18.96
CA SER A 91 13.71 9.78 19.51
C SER A 91 12.81 10.47 20.52
N PHE A 92 11.56 10.66 20.14
CA PHE A 92 10.52 11.25 20.98
C PHE A 92 9.15 10.64 20.62
N SER A 93 8.25 10.86 21.55
CA SER A 93 6.81 10.70 21.31
C SER A 93 6.12 11.93 21.90
N TYR A 94 5.36 11.78 22.95
CA TYR A 94 4.90 12.88 23.82
C TYR A 94 5.99 13.41 24.75
N VAL A 95 7.05 12.65 24.91
CA VAL A 95 8.24 12.93 25.71
C VAL A 95 9.48 12.56 24.92
N ALA A 96 10.60 13.20 25.22
CA ALA A 96 11.88 12.86 24.64
C ALA A 96 12.60 11.78 25.47
N TYR A 97 13.26 10.84 24.78
CA TYR A 97 14.11 9.82 25.38
C TYR A 97 15.59 10.21 25.43
N PHE A 98 15.86 11.50 25.28
CA PHE A 98 17.19 12.10 25.30
C PHE A 98 17.14 13.49 25.96
N PRO A 99 18.27 14.10 26.32
CA PRO A 99 18.33 15.45 26.87
C PRO A 99 18.04 16.52 25.80
N THR A 100 16.74 16.71 25.49
CA THR A 100 16.30 17.70 24.50
C THR A 100 16.46 19.13 24.98
N LYS A 101 16.74 20.04 24.05
CA LYS A 101 16.76 21.51 24.26
C LYS A 101 15.43 22.14 23.79
N THR A 102 14.56 21.40 23.17
CA THR A 102 13.24 21.87 22.74
C THR A 102 12.27 21.95 23.92
N LYS A 103 11.06 22.44 23.68
CA LYS A 103 10.02 22.52 24.70
C LYS A 103 9.39 21.17 25.05
N LEU A 104 9.73 20.10 24.31
CA LEU A 104 9.19 18.77 24.59
C LEU A 104 9.67 18.28 25.96
N PRO A 105 8.77 17.84 26.87
CA PRO A 105 9.19 17.31 28.16
C PRO A 105 10.01 16.03 27.97
N ARG A 106 11.00 15.83 28.83
CA ARG A 106 11.74 14.57 28.92
C ARG A 106 10.90 13.53 29.65
N HIS A 107 11.11 12.26 29.31
CA HIS A 107 10.54 11.18 30.07
C HIS A 107 10.96 11.25 31.55
N LYS A 108 10.00 11.19 32.48
CA LYS A 108 10.24 11.46 33.91
C LYS A 108 11.26 10.53 34.53
N GLU A 109 11.31 9.28 34.10
CA GLU A 109 12.19 8.25 34.62
C GLU A 109 13.59 8.25 34.00
N LEU A 110 13.83 9.09 33.00
CA LEU A 110 15.09 9.08 32.27
C LEU A 110 16.29 9.51 33.13
N GLY A 111 16.10 10.32 34.16
CA GLY A 111 17.18 10.85 34.98
C GLY A 111 18.20 11.60 34.13
N SER A 112 19.48 11.23 34.24
CA SER A 112 20.56 11.78 33.42
C SER A 112 20.85 10.99 32.14
N ARG A 113 20.14 9.90 31.88
CA ARG A 113 20.39 9.01 30.73
C ARG A 113 20.03 9.69 29.40
N ASP A 114 20.73 9.30 28.37
CA ASP A 114 20.46 9.61 26.98
C ASP A 114 20.27 8.28 26.23
N LEU A 115 19.01 7.75 26.26
CA LEU A 115 18.72 6.44 25.69
C LEU A 115 18.92 6.40 24.17
N LEU A 116 18.73 7.52 23.49
CA LEU A 116 18.99 7.58 22.05
C LEU A 116 20.49 7.44 21.77
N ARG A 117 21.36 8.10 22.56
CA ARG A 117 22.82 7.98 22.44
C ARG A 117 23.29 6.57 22.79
N GLU A 118 22.84 6.05 23.94
CA GLU A 118 23.20 4.71 24.40
C GLU A 118 22.84 3.64 23.34
N THR A 119 21.64 3.75 22.77
CA THR A 119 21.19 2.83 21.71
C THR A 119 21.99 2.99 20.42
N ALA A 120 22.25 4.25 20.00
CA ALA A 120 23.02 4.56 18.80
C ALA A 120 24.42 3.94 18.84
N ASP A 121 25.13 4.18 19.94
CA ASP A 121 26.52 3.72 20.11
C ASP A 121 26.57 2.19 20.08
N LEU A 122 25.66 1.51 20.80
CA LEU A 122 25.58 0.05 20.82
C LEU A 122 25.17 -0.56 19.46
N CYS A 123 24.25 0.09 18.71
CA CYS A 123 23.92 -0.37 17.37
C CYS A 123 25.14 -0.31 16.44
N HIS A 124 25.89 0.80 16.44
CA HIS A 124 27.06 0.95 15.60
C HIS A 124 28.21 0.00 16.02
N GLU A 125 28.43 -0.21 17.32
CA GLU A 125 29.38 -1.21 17.82
C GLU A 125 29.00 -2.63 17.37
N ALA A 126 27.70 -2.91 17.32
CA ALA A 126 27.15 -4.19 16.86
C ALA A 126 27.07 -4.33 15.32
N GLY A 127 27.43 -3.31 14.56
CA GLY A 127 27.32 -3.29 13.09
C GLY A 127 25.88 -3.13 12.57
N LEU A 128 24.93 -2.76 13.43
CA LEU A 128 23.55 -2.49 13.05
C LEU A 128 23.37 -1.03 12.61
N LYS A 129 22.47 -0.82 11.67
CA LYS A 129 22.01 0.52 11.27
C LYS A 129 21.00 1.06 12.27
N LEU A 130 21.17 2.31 12.68
CA LEU A 130 20.19 2.99 13.54
C LEU A 130 19.13 3.69 12.71
N VAL A 131 17.90 3.26 12.86
CA VAL A 131 16.68 3.90 12.32
C VAL A 131 16.02 4.68 13.44
N VAL A 132 15.86 6.00 13.25
CA VAL A 132 15.28 6.84 14.30
C VAL A 132 13.85 7.21 13.96
N TYR A 133 12.92 6.80 14.81
CA TYR A 133 11.50 7.06 14.68
C TYR A 133 11.14 8.47 15.19
N ASN A 134 10.38 9.20 14.38
CA ASN A 134 9.97 10.57 14.66
C ASN A 134 8.48 10.72 14.31
N PRO A 135 7.59 10.80 15.29
CA PRO A 135 6.19 11.12 15.05
C PRO A 135 6.03 12.59 14.68
N LEU A 136 5.42 12.88 13.54
CA LEU A 136 5.29 14.24 13.02
C LEU A 136 3.96 14.90 13.36
N ASN A 137 2.89 14.13 13.48
CA ASN A 137 1.56 14.66 13.73
C ASN A 137 0.78 13.83 14.73
N HIS A 138 1.49 13.16 15.64
CA HIS A 138 0.78 12.51 16.72
C HIS A 138 0.02 13.54 17.55
N PRO A 139 -1.22 13.24 17.89
CA PRO A 139 -2.03 14.09 18.72
C PRO A 139 -1.29 14.40 20.01
N PHE A 140 -1.36 15.64 20.46
CA PHE A 140 -0.76 16.04 21.69
C PHE A 140 -1.56 15.46 22.84
N MET A 141 -0.88 14.74 23.70
CA MET A 141 -1.46 14.43 25.00
C MET A 141 -1.84 15.72 25.71
N ASP A 142 -2.89 15.60 26.50
CA ASP A 142 -3.46 16.60 27.39
C ASP A 142 -2.47 17.67 27.87
N VAL A 143 -2.98 18.77 28.39
CA VAL A 143 -2.33 19.97 28.94
C VAL A 143 -1.00 19.73 29.70
N THR A 144 -0.72 18.48 30.04
CA THR A 144 0.53 18.05 30.68
C THR A 144 1.73 17.94 29.73
N ALA A 145 1.54 18.07 28.42
CA ALA A 145 2.63 17.98 27.44
C ALA A 145 3.49 19.26 27.33
N GLY A 146 3.42 20.15 28.29
CA GLY A 146 4.44 21.16 28.55
C GLY A 146 4.23 22.53 27.94
N ASP A 147 3.37 22.75 26.94
CA ASP A 147 3.06 24.09 26.44
C ASP A 147 1.57 24.44 26.65
N PRO A 148 1.27 25.45 27.48
CA PRO A 148 -0.13 25.82 27.77
C PRO A 148 -0.89 26.32 26.55
N ASN A 149 -0.21 26.64 25.44
CA ASN A 149 -0.85 27.15 24.23
C ASN A 149 -1.27 26.06 23.25
N TYR A 150 -0.96 24.79 23.50
CA TYR A 150 -1.18 23.76 22.50
C TYR A 150 -2.65 23.52 22.16
N LEU A 151 -3.59 23.77 23.10
CA LEU A 151 -5.04 23.77 22.79
C LEU A 151 -5.43 24.83 21.75
N ASP A 152 -4.69 25.95 21.70
CA ASP A 152 -4.87 26.98 20.68
C ASP A 152 -4.39 26.51 19.30
N TRP A 153 -3.49 25.52 19.27
CA TRP A 153 -2.94 24.93 18.04
C TRP A 153 -3.72 23.72 17.53
N ALA A 154 -4.74 23.30 18.29
CA ALA A 154 -5.56 22.16 17.90
C ALA A 154 -6.40 22.47 16.66
N ARG A 155 -6.61 21.44 15.83
CA ARG A 155 -7.63 21.43 14.78
C ARG A 155 -9.02 21.68 15.41
N ARG A 156 -9.92 22.32 14.67
CA ARG A 156 -11.26 22.64 15.17
C ARG A 156 -12.31 22.38 14.14
N PHE A 157 -13.45 21.88 14.61
CA PHE A 157 -14.68 21.82 13.83
C PHE A 157 -15.19 23.22 13.48
N ALA A 158 -16.16 23.29 12.57
CA ALA A 158 -16.80 24.55 12.18
C ALA A 158 -17.46 25.30 13.36
N ASP A 159 -17.94 24.59 14.37
CA ASP A 159 -18.51 25.13 15.60
C ASP A 159 -17.46 25.62 16.63
N GLY A 160 -16.20 25.48 16.33
CA GLY A 160 -15.08 25.92 17.15
C GLY A 160 -14.60 24.92 18.21
N ARG A 161 -15.26 23.78 18.39
CA ARG A 161 -14.80 22.71 19.29
C ARG A 161 -13.48 22.14 18.78
N PRO A 162 -12.49 21.85 19.64
CA PRO A 162 -11.26 21.20 19.22
C PRO A 162 -11.55 19.74 18.80
N MET A 163 -10.87 19.29 17.75
CA MET A 163 -10.86 17.89 17.33
C MET A 163 -9.99 17.09 18.29
N ALA A 164 -10.54 16.02 18.82
CA ALA A 164 -9.85 15.16 19.77
C ALA A 164 -10.10 13.71 19.41
N THR A 165 -9.06 12.89 19.59
CA THR A 165 -9.13 11.45 19.34
C THR A 165 -8.91 10.68 20.63
N THR A 166 -9.50 9.50 20.71
CA THR A 166 -9.26 8.48 21.75
C THR A 166 -8.74 7.18 21.15
N HIS A 167 -8.33 7.24 19.88
CA HIS A 167 -7.99 6.09 19.04
C HIS A 167 -7.03 5.09 19.71
N PHE A 168 -6.05 5.57 20.48
CA PHE A 168 -5.08 4.70 21.13
C PHE A 168 -5.47 4.26 22.55
N GLY A 169 -6.62 4.66 23.06
CA GLY A 169 -7.09 4.25 24.38
C GLY A 169 -6.25 4.73 25.57
N TRP A 170 -5.41 5.75 25.39
CA TRP A 170 -4.52 6.28 26.43
C TRP A 170 -4.97 7.63 26.97
N GLY A 171 -6.21 7.98 26.72
CA GLY A 171 -6.80 9.25 27.05
C GLY A 171 -7.20 10.06 25.82
N ARG A 172 -7.66 11.28 26.08
CA ARG A 172 -8.07 12.20 25.03
C ARG A 172 -6.89 13.01 24.51
N TYR A 173 -6.69 13.00 23.20
CA TYR A 173 -5.67 13.76 22.48
C TYR A 173 -6.32 14.80 21.60
N TYR A 174 -5.67 15.95 21.44
CA TYR A 174 -6.09 16.96 20.49
C TYR A 174 -5.22 16.90 19.24
N GLU A 175 -5.85 16.88 18.08
CA GLU A 175 -5.14 16.86 16.80
C GLU A 175 -4.48 18.21 16.52
N GLY A 176 -3.19 18.22 16.30
CA GLY A 176 -2.41 19.43 16.01
C GLY A 176 -2.62 19.91 14.57
N CYS A 177 -2.82 21.22 14.40
CA CYS A 177 -2.96 21.84 13.09
C CYS A 177 -1.60 22.22 12.51
N LEU A 178 -1.25 21.70 11.32
CA LEU A 178 0.01 22.00 10.65
C LEU A 178 0.14 23.44 10.13
N ASN A 179 -0.91 24.24 10.17
CA ASN A 179 -0.84 25.68 9.92
C ASN A 179 -0.56 26.48 11.20
N SER A 180 -0.55 25.85 12.36
CA SER A 180 -0.26 26.47 13.67
C SER A 180 1.24 26.42 14.00
N PRO A 181 1.69 27.07 15.08
CA PRO A 181 3.08 26.99 15.54
C PRO A 181 3.62 25.59 15.83
N VAL A 182 2.77 24.58 15.95
CA VAL A 182 3.17 23.18 16.11
C VAL A 182 4.11 22.71 14.97
N ARG A 183 3.89 23.21 13.76
CA ARG A 183 4.74 22.93 12.60
C ARG A 183 6.22 23.21 12.87
N GLU A 184 6.52 24.40 13.40
CA GLU A 184 7.91 24.77 13.69
C GLU A 184 8.49 23.98 14.86
N GLN A 185 7.69 23.67 15.88
CA GLN A 185 8.15 22.84 16.99
C GLN A 185 8.51 21.42 16.56
N ILE A 186 7.74 20.81 15.67
CA ILE A 186 8.08 19.49 15.12
C ILE A 186 9.40 19.59 14.33
N LYS A 187 9.58 20.61 13.51
CA LYS A 187 10.82 20.84 12.75
C LYS A 187 12.03 21.01 13.66
N GLU A 188 11.89 21.75 14.77
CA GLU A 188 12.95 21.92 15.76
C GLU A 188 13.36 20.59 16.40
N ARG A 189 12.41 19.74 16.76
CA ARG A 189 12.65 18.40 17.33
C ARG A 189 13.42 17.51 16.35
N VAL A 190 12.94 17.41 15.11
CA VAL A 190 13.59 16.60 14.06
C VAL A 190 15.01 17.13 13.77
N ARG A 191 15.18 18.45 13.70
CA ARG A 191 16.49 19.08 13.47
C ARG A 191 17.46 18.79 14.63
N GLU A 192 17.00 18.84 15.88
CA GLU A 192 17.82 18.51 17.04
C GLU A 192 18.35 17.08 16.96
N VAL A 193 17.49 16.11 16.62
CA VAL A 193 17.86 14.71 16.47
C VAL A 193 18.91 14.51 15.38
N VAL A 194 18.63 14.96 14.16
CA VAL A 194 19.55 14.73 13.02
C VAL A 194 20.87 15.46 13.15
N THR A 195 20.91 16.56 13.93
CA THR A 195 22.13 17.33 14.18
C THR A 195 23.02 16.68 15.24
N ASN A 196 22.42 16.20 16.33
CA ASN A 196 23.18 15.80 17.52
C ASN A 196 23.48 14.30 17.59
N TYR A 197 22.80 13.48 16.80
CA TYR A 197 22.96 12.01 16.83
C TYR A 197 23.42 11.49 15.49
N GLN A 198 24.23 10.43 15.52
CA GLN A 198 24.60 9.69 14.35
C GLN A 198 23.43 8.73 14.00
N VAL A 199 22.64 9.10 13.00
CA VAL A 199 21.51 8.33 12.52
C VAL A 199 21.80 7.77 11.13
N ASP A 200 21.33 6.56 10.83
CA ASP A 200 21.49 5.94 9.50
C ASP A 200 20.23 6.11 8.65
N LEU A 201 19.06 6.32 9.27
CA LEU A 201 17.79 6.60 8.56
C LEU A 201 16.83 7.36 9.48
N MET A 202 16.14 8.35 8.90
CA MET A 202 15.06 9.06 9.57
C MET A 202 13.71 8.42 9.18
N TYR A 203 12.99 7.93 10.18
CA TYR A 203 11.69 7.29 10.03
C TYR A 203 10.59 8.22 10.53
N TYR A 204 9.65 8.58 9.67
CA TYR A 204 8.55 9.48 9.99
C TYR A 204 7.24 8.73 10.12
N ASP A 205 6.46 9.13 11.11
CA ASP A 205 5.11 8.67 11.33
C ASP A 205 4.17 9.84 11.48
N GLY A 206 3.01 9.76 10.86
CA GLY A 206 2.07 10.87 10.82
C GLY A 206 2.33 11.83 9.67
N ALA A 207 2.08 13.11 9.87
CA ALA A 207 1.88 14.16 8.86
C ALA A 207 0.56 13.95 8.11
N TYR A 208 -0.49 13.72 8.88
CA TYR A 208 -1.88 13.70 8.39
C TYR A 208 -2.56 15.03 8.64
N GLU A 209 -3.67 15.25 8.00
CA GLU A 209 -4.59 16.32 8.37
C GLU A 209 -5.26 16.06 9.73
N GLY A 210 -5.38 14.81 10.13
CA GLY A 210 -5.89 14.30 11.42
C GLY A 210 -5.91 12.79 11.40
N MET A 211 -6.22 12.13 12.52
CA MET A 211 -6.31 10.68 12.61
C MET A 211 -7.75 10.18 12.52
N ASP A 212 -8.62 10.64 13.44
CA ASP A 212 -10.01 10.20 13.51
C ASP A 212 -10.97 11.16 12.80
N HIS A 213 -10.51 12.39 12.56
CA HIS A 213 -11.30 13.45 11.93
C HIS A 213 -10.71 13.89 10.59
N GLU A 214 -10.12 12.96 9.86
CA GLU A 214 -9.47 13.27 8.58
C GLU A 214 -10.40 13.90 7.53
N PRO A 215 -11.64 13.42 7.34
CA PRO A 215 -12.53 14.04 6.38
C PRO A 215 -13.05 15.43 6.83
N ASP A 216 -12.90 15.77 8.11
CA ASP A 216 -13.37 17.05 8.65
C ASP A 216 -12.39 18.19 8.38
N PHE A 217 -12.88 19.29 7.83
CA PHE A 217 -12.06 20.46 7.55
C PHE A 217 -11.69 21.21 8.82
N CYS A 218 -10.45 21.68 8.88
CA CYS A 218 -9.98 22.41 10.04
C CYS A 218 -10.38 23.88 10.01
N HIS A 219 -11.23 24.30 10.95
CA HIS A 219 -11.69 25.68 11.10
C HIS A 219 -10.96 26.49 12.18
N CYS A 220 -9.74 26.09 12.57
CA CYS A 220 -8.95 26.87 13.51
C CYS A 220 -8.56 28.24 12.92
N LYS A 221 -8.20 29.18 13.78
CA LYS A 221 -7.82 30.55 13.33
C LYS A 221 -6.69 30.56 12.30
N TYR A 222 -5.72 29.64 12.45
CA TYR A 222 -4.58 29.55 11.55
C TYR A 222 -4.98 29.06 10.16
N CYS A 223 -5.86 28.06 10.06
CA CYS A 223 -6.40 27.62 8.77
C CYS A 223 -7.27 28.69 8.12
N LYS A 224 -8.14 29.37 8.91
CA LYS A 224 -8.96 30.47 8.39
C LYS A 224 -8.12 31.59 7.79
N GLU A 225 -7.05 31.98 8.51
CA GLU A 225 -6.13 33.01 8.02
C GLU A 225 -5.36 32.55 6.78
N ALA A 226 -4.76 31.35 6.81
CA ALA A 226 -3.95 30.83 5.72
C ALA A 226 -4.78 30.58 4.45
N TYR A 227 -5.96 29.94 4.58
CA TYR A 227 -6.85 29.68 3.46
C TYR A 227 -7.46 30.96 2.89
N GLY A 228 -7.93 31.85 3.75
CA GLY A 228 -8.44 33.16 3.34
C GLY A 228 -7.39 33.99 2.59
N LYS A 229 -6.13 33.94 3.03
CA LYS A 229 -5.02 34.62 2.32
C LYS A 229 -4.72 33.97 0.97
N ALA A 230 -4.79 32.64 0.88
CA ALA A 230 -4.46 31.90 -0.35
C ALA A 230 -5.57 31.98 -1.40
N HIS A 231 -6.84 31.94 -0.99
CA HIS A 231 -7.99 31.76 -1.89
C HIS A 231 -9.01 32.90 -1.84
N GLY A 232 -8.91 33.82 -0.87
CA GLY A 232 -9.88 34.91 -0.70
C GLY A 232 -11.27 34.46 -0.28
N LYS A 233 -11.40 33.27 0.32
CA LYS A 233 -12.65 32.61 0.67
C LYS A 233 -12.62 32.11 2.12
N ASP A 234 -13.80 31.87 2.68
CA ASP A 234 -13.98 31.12 3.91
C ASP A 234 -13.83 29.61 3.66
N ILE A 235 -13.45 28.88 4.69
CA ILE A 235 -13.36 27.42 4.67
C ILE A 235 -14.78 26.83 4.52
N PRO A 236 -14.99 25.87 3.59
CA PRO A 236 -16.28 25.19 3.44
C PRO A 236 -16.71 24.50 4.74
N LYS A 237 -18.01 24.51 5.04
CA LYS A 237 -18.54 24.05 6.34
C LYS A 237 -18.79 22.55 6.41
N GLN A 238 -18.90 21.89 5.26
CA GLN A 238 -19.27 20.46 5.13
C GLN A 238 -20.68 20.15 5.69
N ASP A 239 -21.58 21.11 5.65
CA ASP A 239 -22.98 20.98 6.11
C ASP A 239 -23.99 20.71 4.97
N GLY A 240 -23.48 20.39 3.79
CA GLY A 240 -24.29 20.17 2.58
C GLY A 240 -24.64 21.43 1.80
N SER A 241 -24.28 22.62 2.30
CA SER A 241 -24.51 23.88 1.61
C SER A 241 -23.38 24.30 0.67
N ASP A 242 -22.22 23.64 0.77
CA ASP A 242 -21.03 23.99 0.01
C ASP A 242 -21.11 23.48 -1.42
N LYS A 243 -20.46 24.22 -2.31
CA LYS A 243 -20.26 23.74 -3.68
C LYS A 243 -19.15 22.70 -3.73
N LEU A 244 -19.31 21.69 -4.56
CA LEU A 244 -18.30 20.65 -4.75
C LEU A 244 -16.92 21.24 -5.10
N ASP A 245 -16.88 22.28 -5.94
CA ASP A 245 -15.63 22.94 -6.33
C ASP A 245 -14.90 23.58 -5.14
N ASP A 246 -15.64 24.15 -4.17
CA ASP A 246 -15.05 24.73 -2.97
C ASP A 246 -14.49 23.64 -2.04
N LEU A 247 -15.18 22.49 -1.93
CA LEU A 247 -14.70 21.31 -1.18
C LEU A 247 -13.42 20.75 -1.81
N ILE A 248 -13.38 20.60 -3.14
CA ILE A 248 -12.21 20.16 -3.89
C ILE A 248 -11.03 21.10 -3.68
N GLU A 249 -11.26 22.42 -3.80
CA GLU A 249 -10.23 23.44 -3.64
C GLU A 249 -9.60 23.40 -2.25
N TYR A 250 -10.43 23.30 -1.20
CA TYR A 250 -9.92 23.19 0.18
C TYR A 250 -9.11 21.91 0.41
N ARG A 251 -9.61 20.76 -0.04
CA ARG A 251 -8.90 19.49 0.09
C ARG A 251 -7.54 19.53 -0.61
N HIS A 252 -7.49 20.04 -1.83
CA HIS A 252 -6.21 20.20 -2.52
C HIS A 252 -5.25 21.14 -1.82
N TRP A 253 -5.75 22.25 -1.30
CA TRP A 253 -4.93 23.19 -0.55
C TRP A 253 -4.37 22.53 0.72
N MET A 254 -5.20 21.85 1.48
CA MET A 254 -4.75 21.17 2.70
C MET A 254 -3.75 20.07 2.39
N GLU A 255 -4.05 19.24 1.44
CA GLU A 255 -3.20 18.12 1.06
C GLU A 255 -1.84 18.58 0.50
N GLN A 256 -1.84 19.40 -0.54
CA GLN A 256 -0.61 19.81 -1.23
C GLN A 256 0.07 21.00 -0.54
N GLY A 257 -0.69 22.02 -0.21
CA GLY A 257 -0.17 23.25 0.33
C GLY A 257 0.22 23.16 1.81
N VAL A 258 -0.34 22.21 2.56
CA VAL A 258 -0.09 22.09 3.99
C VAL A 258 0.65 20.80 4.32
N VAL A 259 0.06 19.63 4.08
CA VAL A 259 0.62 18.34 4.51
C VAL A 259 1.86 17.95 3.70
N VAL A 260 1.75 17.88 2.37
CA VAL A 260 2.89 17.51 1.51
C VAL A 260 3.99 18.56 1.59
N ALA A 261 3.65 19.85 1.62
CA ALA A 261 4.63 20.92 1.80
C ALA A 261 5.38 20.83 3.14
N PHE A 262 4.68 20.49 4.23
CA PHE A 262 5.31 20.27 5.52
C PHE A 262 6.29 19.08 5.48
N MET A 263 5.89 17.97 4.89
CA MET A 263 6.77 16.81 4.71
C MET A 263 8.01 17.17 3.88
N GLN A 264 7.82 17.91 2.79
CA GLN A 264 8.91 18.36 1.94
C GLN A 264 9.90 19.26 2.72
N GLU A 265 9.40 20.17 3.56
CA GLU A 265 10.24 21.00 4.42
C GLU A 265 11.07 20.17 5.41
N ILE A 266 10.45 19.17 6.05
CA ILE A 266 11.16 18.24 6.95
C ILE A 266 12.26 17.50 6.19
N CYS A 267 11.91 16.88 5.07
CA CYS A 267 12.84 16.08 4.28
C CYS A 267 14.02 16.91 3.76
N THR A 268 13.74 18.09 3.23
CA THR A 268 14.77 19.01 2.75
C THR A 268 15.69 19.50 3.89
N MET A 269 15.09 19.82 5.06
CA MET A 269 15.84 20.23 6.24
C MET A 269 16.78 19.12 6.71
N VAL A 270 16.31 17.89 6.80
CA VAL A 270 17.13 16.74 7.19
C VAL A 270 18.28 16.54 6.23
N ARG A 271 18.00 16.54 4.92
CA ARG A 271 19.03 16.38 3.87
C ARG A 271 20.08 17.47 3.91
N ALA A 272 19.71 18.70 4.24
CA ALA A 272 20.65 19.81 4.39
C ALA A 272 21.62 19.65 5.58
N VAL A 273 21.21 18.90 6.62
CA VAL A 273 22.05 18.61 7.79
C VAL A 273 22.86 17.34 7.59
N ARG A 274 22.21 16.30 7.08
CA ARG A 274 22.82 14.97 6.88
C ARG A 274 22.19 14.26 5.69
N ASP A 275 23.04 13.73 4.80
CA ASP A 275 22.58 12.89 3.68
C ASP A 275 22.33 11.47 4.16
N VAL A 276 21.09 11.22 4.60
CA VAL A 276 20.59 9.91 5.05
C VAL A 276 19.28 9.58 4.36
N PRO A 277 18.97 8.28 4.14
CA PRO A 277 17.69 7.87 3.62
C PRO A 277 16.57 8.27 4.60
N GLN A 278 15.39 8.51 4.05
CA GLN A 278 14.22 8.94 4.80
C GLN A 278 13.04 8.04 4.44
N THR A 279 12.29 7.64 5.44
CA THR A 279 11.16 6.75 5.26
C THR A 279 9.89 7.34 5.85
N TYR A 280 8.76 7.00 5.26
CA TYR A 280 7.45 7.43 5.71
C TYR A 280 6.62 6.21 6.11
N ASN A 281 6.00 6.25 7.29
CA ASN A 281 5.11 5.21 7.78
C ASN A 281 3.70 5.36 7.22
N ASN A 282 2.91 4.29 7.27
CA ASN A 282 1.55 4.23 6.77
C ASN A 282 1.45 4.57 5.27
N GLY A 283 2.39 4.05 4.49
CA GLY A 283 2.39 4.16 3.02
C GLY A 283 1.25 3.41 2.35
N GLU A 284 0.28 2.92 3.10
CA GLU A 284 -0.87 2.19 2.59
C GLU A 284 -1.75 3.12 1.78
N MET A 285 -1.77 2.89 0.48
CA MET A 285 -2.46 3.73 -0.48
C MET A 285 -3.97 3.72 -0.37
N MET A 286 -4.50 2.85 0.49
CA MET A 286 -5.89 2.46 0.48
C MET A 286 -6.71 3.09 1.56
N ARG A 287 -6.09 3.57 2.62
CA ARG A 287 -6.83 4.22 3.70
C ARG A 287 -7.13 5.67 3.41
N ASN A 288 -6.22 6.36 2.71
CA ASN A 288 -6.32 7.81 2.57
C ASN A 288 -5.79 8.25 1.20
N GLY A 289 -6.66 8.69 0.32
CA GLY A 289 -6.30 9.13 -1.03
C GLY A 289 -5.20 10.21 -1.10
N TRP A 290 -4.89 10.89 0.00
CA TRP A 290 -3.88 11.94 0.09
C TRP A 290 -2.49 11.44 0.48
N THR A 291 -2.34 10.32 1.19
CA THR A 291 -1.00 9.73 1.45
C THR A 291 -0.29 9.36 0.16
N ALA A 292 -1.05 9.06 -0.88
CA ALA A 292 -0.51 8.79 -2.22
C ALA A 292 0.39 9.91 -2.75
N LYS A 293 0.20 11.16 -2.33
CA LYS A 293 0.99 12.29 -2.84
C LYS A 293 2.30 12.51 -2.10
N ALA A 294 2.48 11.96 -0.90
CA ALA A 294 3.78 11.89 -0.23
C ALA A 294 4.81 11.08 -1.07
N TRP A 295 4.35 10.21 -1.96
CA TRP A 295 5.19 9.47 -2.90
C TRP A 295 5.94 10.36 -3.88
N LEU A 296 5.46 11.57 -4.09
CA LEU A 296 6.08 12.54 -4.98
C LEU A 296 7.29 13.23 -4.33
N ILE A 297 7.53 13.06 -3.03
CA ILE A 297 8.65 13.67 -2.31
C ILE A 297 9.94 12.91 -2.64
N PRO A 298 10.91 13.55 -3.35
CA PRO A 298 12.12 12.86 -3.82
C PRO A 298 12.99 12.29 -2.70
N GLU A 299 13.06 13.00 -1.58
CA GLU A 299 13.90 12.63 -0.42
C GLU A 299 13.37 11.40 0.31
N ILE A 300 12.09 11.07 0.19
CA ILE A 300 11.55 9.83 0.75
C ILE A 300 11.97 8.69 -0.17
N THR A 301 12.84 7.83 0.35
CA THR A 301 13.42 6.71 -0.38
C THR A 301 12.69 5.41 -0.14
N THR A 302 11.93 5.33 0.94
CA THR A 302 11.27 4.10 1.40
C THR A 302 9.90 4.42 1.98
N PHE A 303 8.96 3.50 1.79
CA PHE A 303 7.68 3.51 2.47
C PHE A 303 7.52 2.27 3.33
N MET A 304 6.91 2.45 4.49
CA MET A 304 6.55 1.38 5.40
C MET A 304 5.07 1.07 5.30
N PHE A 305 4.74 -0.21 5.12
CA PHE A 305 3.37 -0.73 5.09
C PHE A 305 3.05 -1.46 6.39
N GLU A 306 2.00 -1.04 7.05
CA GLU A 306 1.65 -1.44 8.41
C GLU A 306 0.51 -2.47 8.46
N ALA A 307 -0.26 -2.64 7.39
CA ALA A 307 -1.51 -3.37 7.41
C ALA A 307 -1.39 -4.84 7.79
N ALA A 308 -2.24 -5.25 8.72
CA ALA A 308 -2.60 -6.63 8.93
C ALA A 308 -3.65 -7.05 7.89
N GLN A 309 -3.26 -7.88 6.93
CA GLN A 309 -4.09 -8.29 5.79
C GLN A 309 -3.84 -9.76 5.48
N THR A 310 -4.73 -10.35 4.66
CA THR A 310 -4.43 -11.68 4.12
C THR A 310 -3.15 -11.64 3.28
N PRO A 311 -2.46 -12.78 3.09
CA PRO A 311 -1.24 -12.84 2.28
C PRO A 311 -1.39 -12.22 0.90
N GLU A 312 -2.52 -12.47 0.22
CA GLU A 312 -2.82 -11.95 -1.12
C GLU A 312 -2.98 -10.43 -1.10
N GLN A 313 -3.74 -9.90 -0.16
CA GLN A 313 -3.98 -8.47 0.00
C GLN A 313 -2.67 -7.75 0.37
N LYS A 314 -1.88 -8.34 1.26
CA LYS A 314 -0.56 -7.81 1.62
C LYS A 314 0.36 -7.79 0.41
N LEU A 315 0.43 -8.89 -0.37
CA LEU A 315 1.23 -8.94 -1.59
C LEU A 315 0.79 -7.87 -2.60
N PHE A 316 -0.52 -7.71 -2.82
CA PHE A 316 -1.06 -6.65 -3.68
C PHE A 316 -0.57 -5.27 -3.27
N ASN A 317 -0.70 -4.93 -1.99
CA ASN A 317 -0.29 -3.62 -1.47
C ASN A 317 1.21 -3.38 -1.59
N LEU A 318 2.03 -4.40 -1.28
CA LEU A 318 3.47 -4.30 -1.44
C LEU A 318 3.87 -4.08 -2.91
N ARG A 319 3.23 -4.78 -3.84
CA ARG A 319 3.43 -4.59 -5.28
C ARG A 319 2.95 -3.20 -5.75
N ALA A 320 1.79 -2.74 -5.25
CA ALA A 320 1.32 -1.38 -5.53
C ALA A 320 2.32 -0.32 -5.04
N GLY A 321 2.88 -0.52 -3.85
CA GLY A 321 3.97 0.31 -3.34
C GLY A 321 5.20 0.29 -4.24
N GLN A 322 5.65 -0.88 -4.66
CA GLN A 322 6.82 -1.02 -5.55
C GLN A 322 6.60 -0.35 -6.92
N SER A 323 5.36 -0.28 -7.41
CA SER A 323 5.04 0.40 -8.67
C SER A 323 5.34 1.90 -8.64
N THR A 324 5.55 2.48 -7.47
CA THR A 324 5.96 3.89 -7.29
C THR A 324 7.44 4.12 -7.57
N GLY A 325 8.24 3.06 -7.69
CA GLY A 325 9.70 3.12 -7.79
C GLY A 325 10.40 3.35 -6.45
N LYS A 326 9.68 3.39 -5.34
CA LYS A 326 10.26 3.53 -3.99
C LYS A 326 10.55 2.15 -3.40
N ASN A 327 11.48 2.09 -2.44
CA ASN A 327 11.65 0.88 -1.66
C ASN A 327 10.47 0.70 -0.72
N ILE A 328 10.12 -0.54 -0.49
CA ILE A 328 9.02 -0.89 0.40
C ILE A 328 9.54 -1.72 1.56
N TRP A 329 9.09 -1.40 2.74
CA TRP A 329 9.20 -2.21 3.94
C TRP A 329 7.82 -2.63 4.42
N THR A 330 7.74 -3.71 5.13
CA THR A 330 6.49 -4.15 5.75
C THR A 330 6.71 -4.71 7.13
N TYR A 331 5.72 -4.58 7.99
CA TYR A 331 5.72 -5.29 9.27
C TYR A 331 5.65 -6.79 9.04
N VAL A 332 6.45 -7.51 9.80
CA VAL A 332 6.43 -8.95 9.93
C VAL A 332 6.15 -9.26 11.39
N GLY A 333 5.18 -10.11 11.64
CA GLY A 333 4.72 -10.40 12.99
C GLY A 333 3.94 -9.24 13.61
N SER A 334 3.16 -8.54 12.80
CA SER A 334 2.23 -7.56 13.29
C SER A 334 1.27 -8.23 14.28
N HIS A 335 1.04 -7.53 15.36
CA HIS A 335 0.22 -7.90 16.49
C HIS A 335 -1.20 -8.29 16.10
N THR A 336 -1.75 -9.20 16.87
CA THR A 336 -3.19 -9.39 16.93
C THR A 336 -3.76 -8.20 17.72
N VAL A 337 -4.46 -7.33 17.05
CA VAL A 337 -5.24 -6.29 17.74
C VAL A 337 -6.47 -6.96 18.33
N TYR A 338 -6.45 -7.21 19.62
CA TYR A 338 -7.67 -7.56 20.33
C TYR A 338 -8.50 -6.30 20.49
N ASN A 339 -9.50 -6.12 19.64
CA ASN A 339 -10.53 -5.14 19.89
C ASN A 339 -11.32 -5.62 21.10
N ARG A 340 -11.06 -5.00 22.26
CA ARG A 340 -11.86 -5.26 23.46
C ARG A 340 -13.14 -4.44 23.37
N GLU A 341 -14.04 -4.79 22.48
CA GLU A 341 -15.42 -4.24 22.42
C GLU A 341 -16.19 -4.35 23.74
N HIS A 342 -15.64 -5.07 24.72
CA HIS A 342 -16.24 -5.30 26.02
C HIS A 342 -15.81 -4.31 27.10
N ILE A 343 -14.77 -3.50 26.85
CA ILE A 343 -14.37 -2.45 27.77
C ILE A 343 -15.16 -1.19 27.41
N LYS A 344 -16.27 -0.98 28.11
CA LYS A 344 -17.12 0.21 27.93
C LYS A 344 -16.53 1.50 28.50
N ASP A 345 -15.30 1.48 28.95
CA ASP A 345 -14.60 2.63 29.47
C ASP A 345 -13.80 3.27 28.33
N GLU A 346 -14.32 4.36 27.79
CA GLU A 346 -13.71 5.14 26.71
C GLU A 346 -12.30 5.65 27.07
N GLU A 347 -11.94 5.65 28.35
CA GLU A 347 -10.61 6.06 28.84
C GLU A 347 -9.58 4.92 28.84
N ILE A 348 -10.02 3.65 28.71
CA ILE A 348 -9.15 2.45 28.77
C ILE A 348 -9.26 1.59 27.51
N GLY A 349 -9.76 2.12 26.41
CA GLY A 349 -9.76 1.44 25.15
C GLY A 349 -8.32 1.21 24.66
N GLY A 350 -7.74 0.06 24.93
CA GLY A 350 -6.34 -0.19 24.63
C GLY A 350 -6.16 -1.12 23.46
N TRP A 351 -5.18 -0.81 22.62
CA TRP A 351 -4.56 -1.74 21.72
C TRP A 351 -3.74 -2.73 22.56
N PHE A 352 -4.19 -3.97 22.67
CA PHE A 352 -3.33 -5.05 23.11
C PHE A 352 -2.68 -5.66 21.88
N SER A 353 -1.40 -5.51 21.78
CA SER A 353 -0.61 -6.15 20.76
C SER A 353 0.22 -7.26 21.38
N ASP A 354 -0.28 -8.48 21.32
CA ASP A 354 0.55 -9.65 21.50
C ASP A 354 1.20 -9.98 20.15
N PRO A 355 2.48 -10.37 20.13
CA PRO A 355 3.10 -10.83 18.89
C PRO A 355 2.31 -12.01 18.33
N ILE A 356 2.11 -12.04 17.02
CA ILE A 356 1.56 -13.20 16.35
C ILE A 356 2.49 -14.37 16.66
N GLU A 357 1.94 -15.45 17.21
CA GLU A 357 2.70 -16.64 17.54
C GLU A 357 2.51 -17.73 16.48
N GLY A 358 3.45 -18.68 16.46
CA GLY A 358 3.37 -19.86 15.61
C GLY A 358 3.78 -19.63 14.16
N GLU A 359 3.15 -20.37 13.28
CA GLU A 359 3.49 -20.45 11.86
C GLU A 359 2.99 -19.23 11.06
N GLN A 360 2.01 -18.48 11.59
CA GLN A 360 1.52 -17.24 11.00
C GLN A 360 2.63 -16.21 10.83
N LEU A 361 3.52 -16.08 11.78
CA LEU A 361 4.68 -15.20 11.69
C LEU A 361 5.61 -15.60 10.52
N GLN A 362 5.77 -16.90 10.29
CA GLN A 362 6.56 -17.41 9.17
C GLN A 362 5.88 -17.08 7.83
N LEU A 363 4.56 -17.25 7.73
CA LEU A 363 3.81 -16.88 6.52
C LEU A 363 3.93 -15.40 6.20
N ASP A 364 3.76 -14.54 7.21
CA ASP A 364 3.87 -13.09 7.05
C ASP A 364 5.26 -12.66 6.54
N ALA A 365 6.32 -13.27 7.07
CA ALA A 365 7.69 -13.06 6.59
C ALA A 365 7.92 -13.66 5.19
N ALA A 366 7.27 -14.76 4.85
CA ALA A 366 7.35 -15.37 3.53
C ALA A 366 6.70 -14.49 2.46
N VAL A 367 5.58 -13.82 2.77
CA VAL A 367 4.96 -12.83 1.87
C VAL A 367 5.92 -11.68 1.57
N ALA A 368 6.60 -11.15 2.59
CA ALA A 368 7.59 -10.10 2.42
C ALA A 368 8.79 -10.57 1.58
N THR A 369 9.24 -11.83 1.77
CA THR A 369 10.28 -12.48 0.96
C THR A 369 9.87 -12.55 -0.50
N THR A 370 8.67 -13.04 -0.76
CA THR A 370 8.08 -13.18 -2.09
C THR A 370 7.96 -11.83 -2.81
N ALA A 371 7.54 -10.80 -2.08
CA ALA A 371 7.51 -9.44 -2.61
C ALA A 371 8.90 -8.84 -2.83
N GLY A 372 9.95 -9.38 -2.22
CA GLY A 372 11.32 -8.84 -2.30
C GLY A 372 11.49 -7.52 -1.57
N VAL A 373 10.73 -7.30 -0.48
CA VAL A 373 10.73 -6.07 0.32
C VAL A 373 11.52 -6.23 1.61
N GLY A 374 11.78 -5.11 2.30
CA GLY A 374 12.42 -5.11 3.62
C GLY A 374 11.47 -5.58 4.71
N TYR A 375 12.02 -6.20 5.74
CA TYR A 375 11.29 -6.71 6.91
C TYR A 375 11.41 -5.78 8.09
N CYS A 376 10.31 -5.50 8.75
CA CYS A 376 10.28 -4.75 9.99
C CYS A 376 9.57 -5.60 11.04
N TYR A 377 10.34 -6.21 11.93
CA TYR A 377 9.78 -7.01 12.99
C TYR A 377 9.32 -6.12 14.14
N TRP A 378 8.03 -6.11 14.36
CA TRP A 378 7.43 -5.41 15.47
C TRP A 378 7.33 -6.36 16.68
N GLY A 379 8.45 -6.54 17.30
CA GLY A 379 8.56 -7.38 18.50
C GLY A 379 8.22 -6.64 19.74
N LEU A 380 7.07 -5.97 19.83
CA LEU A 380 6.61 -5.19 20.97
C LEU A 380 7.48 -5.38 22.20
N ASN A 381 7.62 -4.45 23.04
CA ASN A 381 8.53 -4.41 24.20
C ASN A 381 8.64 -5.71 25.04
N ARG A 382 7.72 -6.67 24.86
CA ARG A 382 7.72 -7.97 25.54
C ARG A 382 9.00 -8.79 25.29
N LEU A 383 9.57 -8.75 24.07
CA LEU A 383 10.85 -9.42 23.80
C LEU A 383 12.00 -8.90 24.66
N PHE A 384 11.94 -7.63 25.06
CA PHE A 384 13.00 -7.02 25.87
C PHE A 384 12.88 -7.35 27.35
N TYR A 385 11.71 -7.80 27.81
CA TYR A 385 11.42 -8.11 29.21
C TYR A 385 11.28 -9.60 29.50
N ASP A 386 11.03 -10.42 28.48
CA ASP A 386 10.88 -11.86 28.61
C ASP A 386 12.23 -12.55 28.38
N PRO A 387 12.87 -13.11 29.39
CA PRO A 387 14.17 -13.77 29.25
C PRO A 387 14.12 -14.99 28.32
N ASP A 388 12.96 -15.62 28.19
CA ASP A 388 12.74 -16.82 27.37
C ASP A 388 12.16 -16.50 25.99
N ALA A 389 12.07 -15.24 25.63
CA ALA A 389 11.43 -14.80 24.39
C ALA A 389 12.08 -15.40 23.13
N LEU A 390 13.41 -15.54 23.12
CA LEU A 390 14.15 -16.09 21.99
C LEU A 390 13.93 -17.61 21.81
N ASP A 391 13.52 -18.31 22.86
CA ASP A 391 13.25 -19.76 22.81
C ASP A 391 11.83 -20.09 22.31
N ARG A 392 11.00 -19.11 22.11
CA ARG A 392 9.63 -19.32 21.58
C ARG A 392 9.67 -19.86 20.15
N PRO A 393 8.78 -20.81 19.82
CA PRO A 393 8.70 -21.36 18.45
C PRO A 393 8.52 -20.32 17.37
N SER A 394 7.70 -19.30 17.61
CA SER A 394 7.45 -18.18 16.68
C SER A 394 8.73 -17.40 16.36
N ILE A 395 9.54 -17.12 17.38
CA ILE A 395 10.81 -16.39 17.20
C ILE A 395 11.84 -17.25 16.47
N ARG A 396 11.90 -18.55 16.75
CA ARG A 396 12.75 -19.47 15.98
C ARG A 396 12.32 -19.54 14.51
N ASN A 397 11.01 -19.56 14.25
CA ASN A 397 10.47 -19.54 12.89
C ASN A 397 10.83 -18.24 12.16
N LEU A 398 10.69 -17.09 12.84
CA LEU A 398 11.12 -15.80 12.29
C LEU A 398 12.61 -15.77 11.97
N LYS A 399 13.45 -16.26 12.92
CA LYS A 399 14.90 -16.36 12.71
C LYS A 399 15.22 -17.21 11.48
N ALA A 400 14.56 -18.35 11.32
CA ALA A 400 14.77 -19.22 10.16
C ALA A 400 14.48 -18.50 8.84
N VAL A 401 13.42 -17.69 8.77
CA VAL A 401 13.11 -16.88 7.57
C VAL A 401 14.13 -15.77 7.35
N PHE A 402 14.57 -15.09 8.41
CA PHE A 402 15.60 -14.03 8.30
C PHE A 402 16.93 -14.61 7.84
N ASP A 403 17.33 -15.77 8.37
CA ASP A 403 18.54 -16.49 7.94
C ASP A 403 18.43 -16.92 6.48
N PHE A 404 17.31 -17.52 6.09
CA PHE A 404 17.05 -17.89 4.69
C PHE A 404 17.14 -16.68 3.73
N ARG A 405 16.53 -15.57 4.10
CA ARG A 405 16.61 -14.33 3.29
C ARG A 405 18.04 -13.81 3.18
N ARG A 406 18.80 -13.83 4.28
CA ARG A 406 20.20 -13.41 4.31
C ARG A 406 21.09 -14.30 3.46
N GLU A 407 20.95 -15.62 3.56
CA GLU A 407 21.73 -16.60 2.79
C GLU A 407 21.50 -16.49 1.28
N ASN A 408 20.31 -16.11 0.88
CA ASN A 408 19.89 -15.99 -0.51
C ASN A 408 19.74 -14.54 -0.99
N GLU A 409 20.27 -13.57 -0.25
CA GLU A 409 20.07 -12.13 -0.48
C GLU A 409 20.46 -11.70 -1.88
N ALA A 410 21.59 -12.17 -2.41
CA ALA A 410 22.06 -11.82 -3.74
C ALA A 410 21.07 -12.26 -4.85
N LEU A 411 20.49 -13.46 -4.73
CA LEU A 411 19.51 -13.98 -5.67
C LEU A 411 18.19 -13.18 -5.58
N PHE A 412 17.63 -13.00 -4.38
CA PHE A 412 16.39 -12.26 -4.19
C PHE A 412 16.51 -10.78 -4.61
N ASN A 413 17.70 -10.19 -4.46
CA ASN A 413 17.95 -8.83 -4.93
C ASN A 413 18.16 -8.73 -6.45
N ALA A 414 18.46 -9.83 -7.13
CA ALA A 414 18.68 -9.88 -8.58
C ALA A 414 17.41 -10.15 -9.39
N VAL A 415 16.42 -10.85 -8.81
CA VAL A 415 15.16 -11.19 -9.50
C VAL A 415 14.14 -10.07 -9.37
N ARG A 416 13.29 -9.94 -10.40
CA ARG A 416 12.18 -8.96 -10.43
C ARG A 416 10.94 -9.61 -11.02
N PRO A 417 9.73 -9.17 -10.68
CA PRO A 417 8.53 -9.55 -11.43
C PRO A 417 8.59 -9.00 -12.86
N GLU A 418 8.07 -9.75 -13.80
CA GLU A 418 7.94 -9.35 -15.22
C GLU A 418 6.45 -9.42 -15.64
N PRO A 419 5.56 -8.66 -15.01
CA PRO A 419 4.12 -8.81 -15.20
C PRO A 419 3.71 -8.42 -16.63
N LYS A 420 2.78 -9.21 -17.18
CA LYS A 420 2.13 -8.92 -18.47
C LYS A 420 0.70 -8.39 -18.28
N VAL A 421 0.24 -8.32 -17.04
CA VAL A 421 -1.06 -7.77 -16.67
C VAL A 421 -0.87 -6.67 -15.64
N GLY A 422 -1.42 -5.48 -15.92
CA GLY A 422 -1.51 -4.39 -14.96
C GLY A 422 -2.90 -4.35 -14.33
N VAL A 423 -3.00 -4.18 -13.01
CA VAL A 423 -4.27 -3.99 -12.29
C VAL A 423 -4.31 -2.57 -11.74
N LEU A 424 -5.28 -1.76 -12.19
CA LEU A 424 -5.38 -0.38 -11.74
C LEU A 424 -5.86 -0.29 -10.29
N LEU A 425 -5.11 0.40 -9.44
CA LEU A 425 -5.57 0.91 -8.16
C LEU A 425 -5.93 2.39 -8.32
N CYS A 426 -7.24 2.69 -8.33
CA CYS A 426 -7.76 4.04 -8.51
C CYS A 426 -7.85 4.76 -7.17
N THR A 427 -6.81 5.49 -6.79
CA THR A 427 -6.78 6.26 -5.53
C THR A 427 -7.75 7.43 -5.55
N GLN A 428 -8.08 7.96 -6.71
CA GLN A 428 -9.08 9.02 -6.90
C GLN A 428 -10.48 8.55 -6.50
N ALA A 429 -10.83 7.28 -6.75
CA ALA A 429 -12.11 6.72 -6.32
C ALA A 429 -12.25 6.74 -4.79
N ILE A 430 -11.20 6.36 -4.08
CA ILE A 430 -11.20 6.35 -2.61
C ILE A 430 -11.36 7.76 -2.04
N GLY A 431 -10.70 8.74 -2.63
CA GLY A 431 -10.70 10.11 -2.13
C GLY A 431 -11.93 10.93 -2.49
N TRP A 432 -12.56 10.66 -3.63
CA TRP A 432 -13.52 11.61 -4.24
C TRP A 432 -14.88 11.02 -4.61
N TYR A 433 -15.01 9.69 -4.76
CA TYR A 433 -16.29 9.12 -5.14
C TYR A 433 -17.17 8.88 -3.92
N HIS A 434 -18.27 9.64 -3.83
CA HIS A 434 -19.28 9.51 -2.78
C HIS A 434 -20.64 9.30 -3.44
N ASP A 435 -21.13 8.08 -3.35
CA ASP A 435 -22.45 7.69 -3.81
C ASP A 435 -22.99 6.63 -2.87
N ASP A 436 -24.31 6.62 -2.61
CA ASP A 436 -24.98 5.59 -1.77
C ASP A 436 -24.76 4.16 -2.32
N THR A 437 -24.31 4.04 -3.57
CA THR A 437 -24.01 2.77 -4.24
C THR A 437 -22.54 2.38 -4.20
N PHE A 438 -21.66 3.23 -3.68
CA PHE A 438 -20.23 2.98 -3.56
C PHE A 438 -19.81 3.13 -2.10
N VAL A 439 -19.39 2.02 -1.52
CA VAL A 439 -18.85 1.99 -0.17
C VAL A 439 -17.32 1.93 -0.30
N PRO A 440 -16.58 2.97 0.13
CA PRO A 440 -15.11 3.00 0.00
C PRO A 440 -14.43 1.75 0.56
N ASP A 441 -14.90 1.24 1.69
CA ASP A 441 -14.37 0.02 2.31
C ASP A 441 -14.60 -1.23 1.45
N ALA A 442 -15.73 -1.29 0.72
CA ALA A 442 -16.03 -2.38 -0.19
C ALA A 442 -15.30 -2.26 -1.54
N TYR A 443 -14.75 -1.09 -1.87
CA TYR A 443 -13.97 -0.91 -3.11
C TYR A 443 -12.76 -1.83 -3.16
N SER A 444 -12.19 -2.17 -2.00
CA SER A 444 -11.06 -3.09 -1.91
C SER A 444 -11.35 -4.48 -2.52
N ASN A 445 -12.58 -4.98 -2.43
CA ASN A 445 -12.94 -6.29 -2.96
C ASN A 445 -12.78 -6.37 -4.48
N TYR A 446 -12.96 -5.26 -5.21
CA TYR A 446 -12.82 -5.24 -6.67
C TYR A 446 -11.38 -5.43 -7.12
N TYR A 447 -10.44 -4.65 -6.61
CA TYR A 447 -9.05 -4.77 -7.07
C TYR A 447 -8.32 -5.96 -6.44
N TYR A 448 -8.66 -6.37 -5.21
CA TYR A 448 -8.14 -7.62 -4.65
C TYR A 448 -8.68 -8.83 -5.41
N GLY A 449 -9.97 -8.84 -5.73
CA GLY A 449 -10.57 -9.92 -6.50
C GLY A 449 -10.00 -10.02 -7.92
N ALA A 450 -9.80 -8.88 -8.60
CA ALA A 450 -9.13 -8.86 -9.90
C ALA A 450 -7.71 -9.43 -9.82
N PHE A 451 -6.94 -9.06 -8.80
CA PHE A 451 -5.59 -9.58 -8.59
C PHE A 451 -5.61 -11.08 -8.28
N GLN A 452 -6.50 -11.53 -7.40
CA GLN A 452 -6.63 -12.93 -7.04
C GLN A 452 -7.08 -13.82 -8.23
N VAL A 453 -8.05 -13.38 -9.02
CA VAL A 453 -8.42 -14.06 -10.28
C VAL A 453 -7.19 -14.32 -11.16
N LEU A 454 -6.34 -13.30 -11.32
CA LEU A 454 -5.14 -13.42 -12.16
C LEU A 454 -4.14 -14.41 -11.57
N LYS A 455 -3.92 -14.38 -10.25
CA LYS A 455 -3.03 -15.33 -9.55
C LYS A 455 -3.56 -16.77 -9.66
N ASP A 456 -4.83 -16.99 -9.42
CA ASP A 456 -5.44 -18.33 -9.47
C ASP A 456 -5.49 -18.90 -10.91
N LEU A 457 -5.47 -18.04 -11.91
CA LEU A 457 -5.30 -18.42 -13.32
C LEU A 457 -3.83 -18.59 -13.74
N GLY A 458 -2.86 -18.32 -12.87
CA GLY A 458 -1.43 -18.43 -13.15
C GLY A 458 -0.89 -17.31 -14.04
N TYR A 459 -1.44 -16.11 -13.93
CA TYR A 459 -0.96 -14.91 -14.63
C TYR A 459 -0.20 -14.00 -13.71
N ASP A 460 1.03 -13.69 -14.09
CA ASP A 460 1.81 -12.68 -13.38
C ASP A 460 1.22 -11.28 -13.62
N SER A 461 0.93 -10.58 -12.52
CA SER A 461 0.25 -9.30 -12.54
C SER A 461 0.83 -8.36 -11.48
N GLU A 462 0.80 -7.05 -11.75
CA GLU A 462 1.15 -6.04 -10.79
C GLU A 462 0.09 -4.95 -10.69
N PRO A 463 -0.20 -4.47 -9.48
CA PRO A 463 -0.96 -3.25 -9.31
C PRO A 463 -0.17 -2.04 -9.80
N PHE A 464 -0.86 -1.04 -10.36
CA PHE A 464 -0.31 0.26 -10.65
C PHE A 464 -1.29 1.37 -10.29
N LEU A 465 -0.76 2.58 -10.06
CA LEU A 465 -1.53 3.68 -9.52
C LEU A 465 -2.03 4.62 -10.63
N ASP A 466 -3.23 5.16 -10.45
CA ASP A 466 -3.90 6.07 -11.38
C ASP A 466 -3.06 7.31 -11.73
N TYR A 467 -2.36 7.91 -10.78
CA TYR A 467 -1.53 9.11 -11.03
C TYR A 467 -0.28 8.85 -11.90
N ARG A 468 0.13 7.59 -12.06
CA ARG A 468 1.23 7.18 -12.96
C ARG A 468 0.76 6.70 -14.33
N MET A 469 -0.53 6.71 -14.57
CA MET A 469 -1.12 6.16 -15.79
C MET A 469 -0.93 7.09 -16.98
N THR A 470 -0.11 6.66 -17.93
CA THR A 470 0.10 7.28 -19.24
C THR A 470 0.05 6.20 -20.31
N ALA A 471 -0.22 6.55 -21.56
CA ALA A 471 -0.20 5.57 -22.66
C ALA A 471 1.16 4.83 -22.73
N GLU A 472 2.28 5.52 -22.50
CA GLU A 472 3.62 4.92 -22.50
C GLU A 472 3.82 3.94 -21.34
N SER A 473 3.39 4.30 -20.11
CA SER A 473 3.53 3.42 -18.95
C SER A 473 2.70 2.13 -19.04
N LEU A 474 1.63 2.14 -19.84
CA LEU A 474 0.76 0.98 -20.06
C LEU A 474 1.31 -0.01 -21.11
N LYS A 475 2.21 0.40 -22.00
CA LYS A 475 2.72 -0.45 -23.10
C LYS A 475 3.41 -1.74 -22.65
N LYS A 476 3.94 -1.78 -21.45
CA LYS A 476 4.57 -2.98 -20.89
C LYS A 476 3.57 -4.11 -20.63
N TYR A 477 2.28 -3.78 -20.48
CA TYR A 477 1.24 -4.77 -20.23
C TYR A 477 0.57 -5.22 -21.52
N LYS A 478 0.26 -6.50 -21.59
CA LYS A 478 -0.56 -7.08 -22.64
C LYS A 478 -2.05 -6.90 -22.36
N VAL A 479 -2.40 -6.93 -21.07
CA VAL A 479 -3.75 -6.68 -20.55
C VAL A 479 -3.67 -5.66 -19.43
N VAL A 480 -4.54 -4.66 -19.46
CA VAL A 480 -4.79 -3.74 -18.36
C VAL A 480 -6.17 -4.04 -17.79
N PHE A 481 -6.22 -4.39 -16.52
CA PHE A 481 -7.46 -4.62 -15.79
C PHE A 481 -7.79 -3.38 -14.95
N VAL A 482 -8.96 -2.83 -15.13
CA VAL A 482 -9.47 -1.63 -14.46
C VAL A 482 -10.70 -2.01 -13.63
N PRO A 483 -10.48 -2.48 -12.39
CA PRO A 483 -11.57 -2.95 -11.53
C PRO A 483 -12.31 -1.76 -10.91
N ASN A 484 -13.57 -1.60 -11.26
CA ASN A 484 -14.50 -0.61 -10.66
C ASN A 484 -13.87 0.77 -10.36
N ALA A 485 -13.25 1.41 -11.34
CA ALA A 485 -12.59 2.71 -11.20
C ALA A 485 -13.50 3.86 -11.64
N PRO A 486 -14.44 4.31 -10.79
CA PRO A 486 -15.44 5.34 -11.18
C PRO A 486 -14.80 6.67 -11.54
N CYS A 487 -13.73 7.07 -10.85
CA CYS A 487 -13.10 8.39 -11.02
C CYS A 487 -11.89 8.31 -11.94
N LEU A 488 -12.07 8.67 -13.20
CA LEU A 488 -10.97 8.81 -14.17
C LEU A 488 -10.99 10.17 -14.83
N SER A 489 -9.86 10.86 -14.89
CA SER A 489 -9.72 12.10 -15.64
C SER A 489 -9.81 11.86 -17.14
N ASP A 490 -10.08 12.93 -17.91
CA ASP A 490 -10.08 12.85 -19.37
C ASP A 490 -8.71 12.42 -19.93
N ALA A 491 -7.61 12.82 -19.28
CA ALA A 491 -6.26 12.43 -19.65
C ALA A 491 -6.03 10.92 -19.43
N GLN A 492 -6.54 10.38 -18.32
CA GLN A 492 -6.45 8.94 -18.03
C GLN A 492 -7.34 8.12 -18.98
N CYS A 493 -8.54 8.61 -19.29
CA CYS A 493 -9.39 7.99 -20.30
C CYS A 493 -8.71 7.99 -21.68
N ALA A 494 -8.04 9.10 -22.04
CA ALA A 494 -7.26 9.19 -23.29
C ALA A 494 -6.05 8.24 -23.30
N ALA A 495 -5.36 8.07 -22.15
CA ALA A 495 -4.24 7.14 -22.02
C ALA A 495 -4.67 5.67 -22.24
N LEU A 496 -5.80 5.27 -21.62
CA LEU A 496 -6.38 3.94 -21.83
C LEU A 496 -6.86 3.74 -23.28
N THR A 497 -7.42 4.79 -23.89
CA THR A 497 -7.85 4.74 -25.28
C THR A 497 -6.67 4.52 -26.21
N GLY A 498 -5.59 5.32 -26.05
CA GLY A 498 -4.37 5.17 -26.85
C GLY A 498 -3.68 3.82 -26.65
N TYR A 499 -3.67 3.29 -25.41
CA TYR A 499 -3.16 1.96 -25.14
C TYR A 499 -3.89 0.86 -25.93
N VAL A 500 -5.23 0.92 -25.97
CA VAL A 500 -6.02 -0.07 -26.75
C VAL A 500 -5.84 0.16 -28.25
N GLU A 501 -5.81 1.42 -28.70
CA GLU A 501 -5.59 1.77 -30.11
C GLU A 501 -4.27 1.20 -30.63
N ASP A 502 -3.23 1.20 -29.80
CA ASP A 502 -1.88 0.64 -30.09
C ASP A 502 -1.79 -0.91 -29.91
N GLY A 503 -2.91 -1.61 -29.74
CA GLY A 503 -2.96 -3.09 -29.69
C GLY A 503 -3.07 -3.71 -28.31
N GLY A 504 -3.21 -2.91 -27.24
CA GLY A 504 -3.47 -3.39 -25.89
C GLY A 504 -4.86 -3.97 -25.69
N THR A 505 -5.02 -4.75 -24.64
CA THR A 505 -6.35 -5.24 -24.21
C THR A 505 -6.75 -4.58 -22.89
N LEU A 506 -7.93 -3.96 -22.85
CA LEU A 506 -8.53 -3.40 -21.64
C LEU A 506 -9.65 -4.31 -21.13
N VAL A 507 -9.59 -4.67 -19.84
CA VAL A 507 -10.72 -5.29 -19.11
C VAL A 507 -11.18 -4.29 -18.07
N ALA A 508 -12.44 -3.89 -18.09
CA ALA A 508 -12.99 -2.92 -17.15
C ALA A 508 -14.29 -3.44 -16.54
N THR A 509 -14.51 -3.14 -15.26
CA THR A 509 -15.69 -3.60 -14.54
C THR A 509 -16.51 -2.46 -13.96
N HIS A 510 -17.78 -2.70 -13.79
CA HIS A 510 -18.77 -1.93 -13.01
C HIS A 510 -18.80 -0.42 -13.33
N LEU A 511 -18.61 0.46 -12.32
CA LEU A 511 -18.72 1.92 -12.43
C LEU A 511 -17.56 2.60 -13.16
N THR A 512 -16.64 1.88 -13.75
CA THR A 512 -15.42 2.44 -14.35
C THR A 512 -15.74 3.62 -15.27
N SER A 513 -15.10 4.78 -14.98
CA SER A 513 -15.16 6.05 -15.73
C SER A 513 -16.50 6.78 -15.77
N ILE A 514 -17.40 6.54 -14.80
CA ILE A 514 -18.68 7.29 -14.74
C ILE A 514 -18.54 8.70 -14.17
N ALA A 515 -17.40 9.02 -13.59
CA ALA A 515 -17.10 10.34 -13.04
C ALA A 515 -15.72 10.83 -13.48
N ASP A 516 -15.46 12.12 -13.32
CA ASP A 516 -14.12 12.70 -13.46
C ASP A 516 -13.25 12.38 -12.23
N GLU A 517 -12.01 12.85 -12.24
CA GLU A 517 -11.03 12.62 -11.15
C GLU A 517 -11.47 13.15 -9.78
N TYR A 518 -12.50 13.97 -9.72
CA TYR A 518 -13.05 14.57 -8.51
C TYR A 518 -14.45 14.06 -8.15
N GLY A 519 -14.89 12.98 -8.78
CA GLY A 519 -16.20 12.39 -8.51
C GLY A 519 -17.38 13.12 -9.14
N ARG A 520 -17.15 14.10 -10.04
CA ARG A 520 -18.25 14.72 -10.78
C ARG A 520 -18.80 13.74 -11.80
N LYS A 521 -20.07 13.35 -11.62
CA LYS A 521 -20.72 12.36 -12.49
C LYS A 521 -20.78 12.85 -13.95
N ARG A 522 -20.46 11.94 -14.86
CA ARG A 522 -20.62 12.13 -16.31
C ARG A 522 -22.02 11.68 -16.73
N GLY A 523 -22.51 12.19 -17.88
CA GLY A 523 -23.76 11.70 -18.46
C GLY A 523 -23.64 10.31 -19.13
N ASN A 524 -22.43 9.80 -19.30
CA ASN A 524 -22.09 8.51 -19.84
C ASN A 524 -20.74 8.08 -19.27
N TYR A 525 -20.26 6.86 -19.54
CA TYR A 525 -18.89 6.47 -19.28
C TYR A 525 -17.89 7.40 -19.98
N GLY A 526 -16.82 7.83 -19.33
CA GLY A 526 -15.71 8.51 -19.98
C GLY A 526 -15.07 7.65 -21.09
N LEU A 527 -15.20 6.33 -20.98
CA LEU A 527 -14.72 5.33 -21.92
C LEU A 527 -15.82 4.67 -22.77
N ALA A 528 -17.01 5.31 -22.87
CA ALA A 528 -18.16 4.73 -23.58
C ALA A 528 -17.83 4.21 -24.98
N ARG A 529 -17.14 5.03 -25.79
CA ARG A 529 -16.71 4.68 -27.15
C ARG A 529 -15.78 3.46 -27.17
N LEU A 530 -14.90 3.37 -26.17
CA LEU A 530 -13.93 2.30 -26.03
C LEU A 530 -14.61 1.00 -25.55
N PHE A 531 -15.55 1.11 -24.62
CA PHE A 531 -16.34 -0.04 -24.15
C PHE A 531 -17.30 -0.59 -25.20
N GLY A 532 -17.77 0.23 -26.13
CA GLY A 532 -18.90 -0.13 -26.99
C GLY A 532 -20.19 -0.25 -26.18
N ALA A 533 -20.33 0.59 -25.17
CA ALA A 533 -21.44 0.59 -24.24
C ALA A 533 -21.89 2.01 -23.91
N THR A 534 -23.20 2.26 -24.04
CA THR A 534 -23.83 3.51 -23.69
C THR A 534 -24.67 3.35 -22.44
N LEU A 535 -24.34 4.12 -21.39
CA LEU A 535 -25.00 4.07 -20.08
C LEU A 535 -26.47 4.49 -20.19
N ASN A 536 -27.37 3.79 -19.51
CA ASN A 536 -28.73 4.27 -19.29
C ASN A 536 -28.72 5.36 -18.20
N ALA A 537 -28.44 6.59 -18.61
CA ALA A 537 -28.25 7.71 -17.67
C ALA A 537 -29.47 8.02 -16.79
N ALA A 538 -30.68 7.66 -17.22
CA ALA A 538 -31.92 7.90 -16.46
C ALA A 538 -32.08 6.89 -15.30
N ASP A 539 -31.53 5.67 -15.46
CA ASP A 539 -31.63 4.60 -14.48
C ASP A 539 -30.40 3.67 -14.66
N PRO A 540 -29.23 4.14 -14.19
CA PRO A 540 -27.94 3.52 -14.52
C PRO A 540 -27.66 2.22 -13.78
N ILE A 541 -28.31 1.98 -12.65
CA ILE A 541 -28.03 0.85 -11.75
C ILE A 541 -29.30 0.07 -11.50
N TYR A 542 -29.17 -1.26 -11.53
CA TYR A 542 -30.21 -2.19 -11.10
C TYR A 542 -29.70 -3.06 -9.97
N GLN A 543 -30.53 -3.33 -8.97
CA GLN A 543 -30.20 -4.14 -7.81
C GLN A 543 -31.18 -5.30 -7.66
N SER A 544 -30.65 -6.51 -7.48
CA SER A 544 -31.41 -7.70 -7.13
C SER A 544 -30.47 -8.78 -6.60
N THR A 545 -30.94 -9.62 -5.70
CA THR A 545 -30.16 -10.70 -5.10
C THR A 545 -30.12 -11.99 -5.92
N ASP A 546 -30.82 -12.06 -7.06
CA ASP A 546 -30.93 -13.27 -7.90
C ASP A 546 -30.42 -13.07 -9.33
N LEU A 547 -29.29 -12.33 -9.46
CA LEU A 547 -28.68 -11.99 -10.75
C LEU A 547 -27.60 -12.98 -11.15
N TYR A 548 -27.56 -13.29 -12.44
CA TYR A 548 -26.58 -14.19 -13.06
C TYR A 548 -26.13 -13.62 -14.40
N LEU A 549 -24.88 -13.85 -14.75
CA LEU A 549 -24.44 -13.79 -16.14
C LEU A 549 -24.94 -15.03 -16.88
N ARG A 550 -25.53 -14.81 -18.04
CA ARG A 550 -25.85 -15.84 -18.99
C ARG A 550 -24.97 -15.69 -20.24
N PRO A 551 -23.87 -16.44 -20.35
CA PRO A 551 -23.05 -16.42 -21.56
C PRO A 551 -23.84 -16.74 -22.82
N VAL A 552 -23.54 -16.00 -23.91
CA VAL A 552 -24.23 -16.17 -25.22
C VAL A 552 -23.44 -17.18 -26.07
N PRO A 553 -24.10 -18.11 -26.78
CA PRO A 553 -25.56 -18.25 -26.93
C PRO A 553 -26.28 -19.07 -25.85
N ASN A 554 -25.67 -19.93 -25.07
CA ASN A 554 -26.35 -20.76 -24.08
C ASN A 554 -25.37 -21.32 -23.02
N GLY A 555 -24.54 -20.48 -22.45
CA GLY A 555 -23.59 -20.87 -21.41
C GLY A 555 -24.25 -21.16 -20.07
N LYS A 556 -23.49 -21.81 -19.18
CA LYS A 556 -23.83 -22.02 -17.77
C LYS A 556 -24.01 -20.67 -17.08
N LEU A 557 -25.00 -20.53 -16.21
CA LEU A 557 -25.22 -19.35 -15.42
C LEU A 557 -24.04 -19.15 -14.44
N VAL A 558 -23.52 -17.92 -14.36
CA VAL A 558 -22.44 -17.52 -13.45
C VAL A 558 -23.01 -16.51 -12.46
N PRO A 559 -22.80 -16.67 -11.15
CA PRO A 559 -23.23 -15.68 -10.16
C PRO A 559 -22.73 -14.28 -10.51
N GLN A 560 -23.57 -13.28 -10.30
CA GLN A 560 -23.27 -11.89 -10.62
C GLN A 560 -23.48 -11.02 -9.37
N ASP A 561 -22.80 -9.88 -9.32
CA ASP A 561 -22.99 -8.86 -8.29
C ASP A 561 -24.47 -8.50 -8.16
N PRO A 562 -25.01 -8.37 -6.94
CA PRO A 562 -26.36 -7.86 -6.71
C PRO A 562 -26.63 -6.48 -7.34
N GLN A 563 -25.58 -5.72 -7.63
CA GLN A 563 -25.64 -4.41 -8.26
C GLN A 563 -25.00 -4.46 -9.65
N ILE A 564 -25.76 -4.07 -10.68
CA ILE A 564 -25.30 -4.07 -12.06
C ILE A 564 -25.53 -2.75 -12.74
N MET A 565 -24.67 -2.46 -13.72
CA MET A 565 -24.84 -1.32 -14.62
C MET A 565 -25.85 -1.63 -15.72
N ARG A 566 -26.73 -0.67 -16.00
CA ARG A 566 -27.68 -0.75 -17.14
C ARG A 566 -27.13 0.06 -18.30
N PHE A 567 -26.87 -0.61 -19.40
CA PHE A 567 -26.33 0.00 -20.62
C PHE A 567 -26.88 -0.69 -21.88
N THR A 568 -26.68 -0.06 -23.00
CA THR A 568 -26.91 -0.63 -24.33
C THR A 568 -25.58 -0.89 -25.02
N ALA A 569 -25.44 -2.03 -25.68
CA ALA A 569 -24.28 -2.31 -26.50
C ALA A 569 -24.36 -1.56 -27.84
N ASP A 570 -23.22 -1.03 -28.29
CA ASP A 570 -23.11 -0.42 -29.63
C ASP A 570 -23.30 -1.49 -30.71
N PRO A 571 -23.77 -1.12 -31.92
CA PRO A 571 -24.00 -2.07 -33.01
C PRO A 571 -22.75 -2.84 -33.47
N ASP A 572 -21.56 -2.27 -33.27
CA ASP A 572 -20.26 -2.87 -33.59
C ASP A 572 -19.59 -3.58 -32.41
N ALA A 573 -20.26 -3.66 -31.26
CA ALA A 573 -19.83 -4.42 -30.10
C ALA A 573 -20.44 -5.84 -30.09
N THR A 574 -19.71 -6.79 -29.58
CA THR A 574 -20.16 -8.18 -29.42
C THR A 574 -20.61 -8.41 -27.99
N VAL A 575 -21.86 -8.80 -27.78
CA VAL A 575 -22.37 -9.22 -26.47
C VAL A 575 -21.86 -10.64 -26.16
N LEU A 576 -21.08 -10.77 -25.09
CA LEU A 576 -20.53 -12.07 -24.62
C LEU A 576 -21.40 -12.73 -23.56
N ALA A 577 -22.10 -11.93 -22.75
CA ALA A 577 -23.09 -12.40 -21.79
C ALA A 577 -24.20 -11.38 -21.57
N GLU A 578 -25.36 -11.89 -21.15
CA GLU A 578 -26.53 -11.09 -20.77
C GLU A 578 -26.77 -11.23 -19.27
N THR A 579 -27.32 -10.18 -18.64
CA THR A 579 -27.84 -10.28 -17.28
C THR A 579 -29.15 -11.04 -17.27
N TYR A 580 -29.25 -12.07 -16.42
CA TYR A 580 -30.39 -12.92 -16.24
C TYR A 580 -30.83 -12.95 -14.79
N GLU A 581 -32.08 -12.58 -14.53
CA GLU A 581 -32.69 -12.70 -13.21
C GLU A 581 -33.46 -14.02 -13.15
N ARG A 582 -32.97 -14.97 -12.35
CA ARG A 582 -33.44 -16.35 -12.33
C ARG A 582 -34.85 -16.46 -11.80
N GLY A 583 -35.19 -15.76 -10.73
CA GLY A 583 -36.53 -15.81 -10.13
C GLY A 583 -37.63 -15.35 -11.05
N TYR A 584 -37.35 -14.31 -11.85
CA TYR A 584 -38.30 -13.81 -12.85
C TYR A 584 -38.11 -14.37 -14.22
N ARG A 585 -37.12 -15.23 -14.45
CA ARG A 585 -36.75 -15.80 -15.76
C ARG A 585 -36.65 -14.77 -16.87
N LYS A 586 -36.04 -13.61 -16.52
CA LYS A 586 -35.99 -12.45 -17.38
C LYS A 586 -34.57 -12.09 -17.74
N VAL A 587 -34.35 -11.72 -19.00
CA VAL A 587 -33.13 -11.09 -19.48
C VAL A 587 -33.30 -9.59 -19.38
N PHE A 588 -32.30 -8.91 -18.79
CA PHE A 588 -32.29 -7.45 -18.60
C PHE A 588 -31.55 -6.68 -19.69
N GLY A 589 -30.65 -7.32 -20.40
CA GLY A 589 -29.82 -6.71 -21.42
C GLY A 589 -28.38 -7.23 -21.37
N PRO A 590 -27.46 -6.57 -22.08
CA PRO A 590 -26.06 -6.97 -22.09
C PRO A 590 -25.44 -6.84 -20.70
N ALA A 591 -24.61 -7.82 -20.32
CA ALA A 591 -23.84 -7.81 -19.10
C ALA A 591 -22.33 -7.70 -19.38
N VAL A 592 -21.87 -8.37 -20.46
CA VAL A 592 -20.46 -8.33 -20.88
C VAL A 592 -20.41 -8.07 -22.37
N VAL A 593 -19.64 -7.06 -22.74
CA VAL A 593 -19.43 -6.69 -24.15
C VAL A 593 -17.95 -6.67 -24.50
N ARG A 594 -17.63 -7.04 -25.73
CA ARG A 594 -16.32 -6.94 -26.32
C ARG A 594 -16.38 -5.99 -27.52
N LYS A 595 -15.45 -5.07 -27.61
CA LYS A 595 -15.30 -4.17 -28.75
C LYS A 595 -13.87 -4.17 -29.25
N ASN A 596 -13.69 -4.28 -30.56
CA ASN A 596 -12.39 -4.03 -31.19
C ASN A 596 -12.23 -2.52 -31.38
N PHE A 597 -11.04 -1.99 -31.08
CA PHE A 597 -10.75 -0.59 -31.19
C PHE A 597 -9.27 -0.39 -31.59
N GLY A 598 -9.01 0.20 -32.74
CA GLY A 598 -7.69 0.20 -33.31
C GLY A 598 -7.15 -1.21 -33.55
N ASP A 599 -5.93 -1.47 -33.11
CA ASP A 599 -5.29 -2.79 -33.18
C ASP A 599 -5.60 -3.69 -31.95
N GLY A 600 -6.26 -3.13 -30.92
CA GLY A 600 -6.61 -3.81 -29.68
C GLY A 600 -8.10 -4.05 -29.51
N HIS A 601 -8.49 -4.37 -28.27
CA HIS A 601 -9.90 -4.55 -27.92
C HIS A 601 -10.16 -4.33 -26.44
N THR A 602 -11.42 -4.10 -26.12
CA THR A 602 -11.91 -3.92 -24.76
C THR A 602 -12.90 -5.00 -24.41
N ILE A 603 -12.88 -5.45 -23.16
CA ILE A 603 -13.94 -6.24 -22.52
C ILE A 603 -14.49 -5.39 -21.38
N TYR A 604 -15.78 -5.05 -21.45
CA TYR A 604 -16.45 -4.35 -20.37
C TYR A 604 -17.47 -5.27 -19.70
N ILE A 605 -17.38 -5.40 -18.38
CA ILE A 605 -18.25 -6.20 -17.52
C ILE A 605 -19.09 -5.24 -16.68
N GLY A 606 -20.39 -5.19 -16.90
CA GLY A 606 -21.31 -4.25 -16.23
C GLY A 606 -21.62 -4.56 -14.76
N SER A 607 -20.79 -5.36 -14.10
CA SER A 607 -20.96 -5.75 -12.68
C SER A 607 -19.61 -5.95 -12.01
N GLY A 608 -19.62 -6.08 -10.67
CA GLY A 608 -18.44 -6.38 -9.84
C GLY A 608 -18.14 -7.88 -9.78
N LEU A 609 -17.92 -8.52 -10.92
CA LEU A 609 -17.62 -9.96 -10.97
C LEU A 609 -16.31 -10.31 -10.24
N ASP A 610 -15.35 -9.42 -10.27
CA ASP A 610 -14.10 -9.45 -9.53
C ASP A 610 -14.35 -9.42 -8.01
N ALA A 611 -15.20 -8.52 -7.51
CA ALA A 611 -15.57 -8.47 -6.09
C ALA A 611 -16.28 -9.76 -5.62
N ILE A 612 -17.17 -10.32 -6.43
CA ILE A 612 -17.82 -11.61 -6.13
C ILE A 612 -16.77 -12.72 -5.99
N TYR A 613 -15.73 -12.71 -6.84
CA TYR A 613 -14.66 -13.69 -6.69
C TYR A 613 -13.88 -13.50 -5.39
N ASP A 614 -13.57 -12.26 -5.02
CA ASP A 614 -12.91 -11.96 -3.75
C ASP A 614 -13.69 -12.47 -2.54
N GLU A 615 -15.00 -12.31 -2.56
CA GLU A 615 -15.87 -12.70 -1.45
C GLU A 615 -16.13 -14.21 -1.37
N THR A 616 -16.18 -14.91 -2.51
CA THR A 616 -16.76 -16.27 -2.57
C THR A 616 -15.80 -17.33 -3.08
N LEU A 617 -14.72 -16.97 -3.78
CA LEU A 617 -13.82 -17.88 -4.49
C LEU A 617 -14.57 -18.85 -5.42
N ASN A 618 -15.63 -18.38 -6.07
CA ASN A 618 -16.55 -19.20 -6.83
C ASN A 618 -15.92 -19.71 -8.14
N ASP A 619 -15.87 -21.03 -8.32
CA ASP A 619 -15.26 -21.68 -9.50
C ASP A 619 -15.90 -21.29 -10.82
N ASP A 620 -17.20 -21.00 -10.86
CA ASP A 620 -17.89 -20.60 -12.08
C ASP A 620 -17.47 -19.17 -12.50
N VAL A 621 -17.24 -18.31 -11.52
CA VAL A 621 -16.70 -16.95 -11.74
C VAL A 621 -15.28 -17.04 -12.27
N LEU A 622 -14.41 -17.84 -11.64
CA LEU A 622 -13.05 -18.08 -12.10
C LEU A 622 -13.02 -18.69 -13.50
N GLY A 623 -13.89 -19.66 -13.75
CA GLY A 623 -14.05 -20.30 -15.07
C GLY A 623 -14.46 -19.31 -16.16
N TYR A 624 -15.31 -18.33 -15.82
CA TYR A 624 -15.71 -17.29 -16.76
C TYR A 624 -14.56 -16.29 -17.04
N PHE A 625 -13.81 -15.88 -16.02
CA PHE A 625 -12.61 -15.09 -16.24
C PHE A 625 -11.55 -15.85 -17.07
N ARG A 626 -11.40 -17.13 -16.85
CA ARG A 626 -10.55 -17.99 -17.70
C ARG A 626 -10.98 -17.94 -19.16
N PHE A 627 -12.28 -18.09 -19.43
CA PHE A 627 -12.82 -17.97 -20.79
C PHE A 627 -12.50 -16.61 -21.42
N LEU A 628 -12.58 -15.53 -20.65
CA LEU A 628 -12.27 -14.17 -21.14
C LEU A 628 -10.77 -13.94 -21.35
N LEU A 629 -9.90 -14.42 -20.45
CA LEU A 629 -8.49 -14.02 -20.40
C LEU A 629 -7.52 -15.00 -21.09
N ASP A 630 -7.80 -16.33 -21.06
CA ASP A 630 -6.89 -17.33 -21.66
C ASP A 630 -6.59 -17.09 -23.15
N PRO A 631 -7.55 -16.67 -23.99
CA PRO A 631 -7.26 -16.41 -25.40
C PRO A 631 -6.16 -15.35 -25.61
N MET A 632 -5.98 -14.46 -24.64
CA MET A 632 -5.02 -13.34 -24.71
C MET A 632 -3.74 -13.63 -23.97
N LEU A 633 -3.78 -14.32 -22.84
CA LEU A 633 -2.69 -14.42 -21.90
C LEU A 633 -2.00 -15.79 -21.85
N SER A 634 -2.62 -16.87 -22.34
CA SER A 634 -2.05 -18.23 -22.27
C SER A 634 -0.67 -18.33 -22.92
N SER A 635 -0.41 -17.57 -23.99
CA SER A 635 0.88 -17.55 -24.69
C SER A 635 2.01 -16.90 -23.90
N VAL A 636 1.68 -16.05 -22.91
CA VAL A 636 2.67 -15.30 -22.09
C VAL A 636 2.67 -15.75 -20.64
N ARG A 637 1.94 -16.81 -20.29
CA ARG A 637 1.93 -17.37 -18.94
C ARG A 637 3.34 -17.85 -18.55
N PRO A 638 3.94 -17.31 -17.47
CA PRO A 638 5.31 -17.70 -17.10
C PRO A 638 5.37 -19.00 -16.30
N TYR A 639 4.29 -19.37 -15.63
CA TYR A 639 4.19 -20.60 -14.85
C TYR A 639 2.79 -21.20 -14.91
N ALA A 640 2.67 -22.44 -14.49
CA ALA A 640 1.41 -23.09 -14.19
C ALA A 640 1.58 -23.94 -12.93
N VAL A 641 0.64 -23.81 -12.03
CA VAL A 641 0.54 -24.58 -10.79
C VAL A 641 -0.86 -25.16 -10.71
N ASP A 642 -1.00 -26.39 -10.26
CA ASP A 642 -2.32 -26.95 -10.01
C ASP A 642 -3.02 -26.10 -8.96
N PHE A 643 -4.19 -25.58 -9.32
CA PHE A 643 -4.98 -24.79 -8.37
C PHE A 643 -5.34 -25.61 -7.14
N ARG A 644 -4.98 -25.07 -5.97
CA ARG A 644 -5.35 -25.58 -4.66
C ARG A 644 -5.81 -24.40 -3.81
N MET A 645 -6.95 -24.56 -3.14
CA MET A 645 -7.42 -23.53 -2.20
C MET A 645 -6.34 -23.27 -1.13
N GLY A 646 -6.02 -22.01 -0.87
CA GLY A 646 -4.99 -21.60 0.06
C GLY A 646 -3.55 -21.72 -0.46
N LEU A 647 -3.32 -22.07 -1.71
CA LEU A 647 -2.01 -22.05 -2.34
C LEU A 647 -1.90 -20.84 -3.29
N MET A 648 -0.99 -19.93 -2.99
CA MET A 648 -0.64 -18.78 -3.82
C MET A 648 0.70 -19.00 -4.50
N ALA A 649 0.82 -18.59 -5.75
CA ALA A 649 2.06 -18.64 -6.51
C ALA A 649 2.44 -17.24 -7.01
N GLU A 650 3.75 -16.92 -6.95
CA GLU A 650 4.31 -15.67 -7.42
C GLU A 650 5.61 -15.92 -8.18
N PHE A 651 5.77 -15.23 -9.31
CA PHE A 651 6.91 -15.46 -10.20
C PHE A 651 7.82 -14.24 -10.23
N THR A 652 9.13 -14.48 -10.14
CA THR A 652 10.15 -13.48 -10.36
C THR A 652 11.28 -14.05 -11.21
N ALA A 653 11.95 -13.20 -11.97
CA ALA A 653 13.00 -13.63 -12.89
C ALA A 653 14.18 -12.66 -12.94
N SER A 654 15.29 -13.19 -13.38
CA SER A 654 16.46 -12.43 -13.82
C SER A 654 17.04 -13.07 -15.08
N ARG A 655 18.10 -12.49 -15.64
CA ARG A 655 18.78 -13.06 -16.79
C ARG A 655 19.19 -14.54 -16.59
N ASN A 656 19.57 -14.91 -15.36
CA ASN A 656 20.16 -16.22 -15.07
C ASN A 656 19.34 -17.08 -14.10
N ALA A 657 18.22 -16.58 -13.60
CA ALA A 657 17.42 -17.31 -12.63
C ALA A 657 15.93 -17.06 -12.82
N LEU A 658 15.13 -18.10 -12.62
CA LEU A 658 13.68 -18.01 -12.46
C LEU A 658 13.34 -18.49 -11.05
N LEU A 659 12.49 -17.77 -10.37
CA LEU A 659 11.97 -18.16 -9.07
C LEU A 659 10.45 -18.23 -9.11
N LEU A 660 9.91 -19.35 -8.67
CA LEU A 660 8.49 -19.49 -8.38
C LEU A 660 8.33 -19.68 -6.87
N HIS A 661 7.74 -18.70 -6.22
CA HIS A 661 7.39 -18.74 -4.82
C HIS A 661 6.03 -19.40 -4.65
N LEU A 662 5.92 -20.33 -3.73
CA LEU A 662 4.70 -21.01 -3.34
C LEU A 662 4.43 -20.70 -1.88
N LEU A 663 3.26 -20.15 -1.57
CA LEU A 663 2.84 -19.83 -0.22
C LEU A 663 1.55 -20.59 0.08
N ALA A 664 1.52 -21.31 1.19
CA ALA A 664 0.35 -22.06 1.63
C ALA A 664 -0.30 -21.37 2.82
N ASP A 665 -1.47 -20.76 2.58
CA ASP A 665 -2.37 -20.18 3.59
C ASP A 665 -3.60 -21.07 3.76
N THR A 666 -3.37 -22.30 4.19
CA THR A 666 -4.40 -23.34 4.23
C THR A 666 -5.36 -23.23 5.40
N GLY A 667 -5.08 -22.37 6.33
CA GLY A 667 -5.89 -22.23 7.50
C GLY A 667 -6.84 -21.02 7.46
N ASN A 668 -6.57 -20.00 6.63
CA ASN A 668 -7.40 -18.79 6.44
C ASN A 668 -8.50 -18.95 5.38
N ILE A 669 -9.09 -20.12 5.29
CA ILE A 669 -10.21 -20.38 4.37
C ILE A 669 -11.35 -19.37 4.56
N TRP A 670 -11.40 -18.71 5.71
CA TRP A 670 -12.38 -17.67 6.02
C TRP A 670 -11.64 -16.33 6.28
N LYS A 671 -11.55 -15.48 5.31
CA LYS A 671 -10.90 -14.15 5.29
C LYS A 671 -11.12 -13.24 6.52
N LYS A 672 -11.74 -13.71 7.58
CA LYS A 672 -12.06 -12.95 8.80
C LYS A 672 -11.29 -13.35 10.05
N ARG A 673 -10.41 -14.35 9.98
CA ARG A 673 -9.56 -14.73 11.12
C ARG A 673 -8.10 -14.50 10.76
N LEU A 674 -7.47 -13.59 11.48
CA LEU A 674 -6.03 -13.26 11.35
C LEU A 674 -5.12 -14.18 12.18
N VAL A 675 -5.67 -15.15 12.87
CA VAL A 675 -4.93 -16.03 13.76
C VAL A 675 -5.25 -17.48 13.44
N GLU A 676 -4.21 -18.25 13.19
CA GLU A 676 -4.31 -19.65 12.91
C GLU A 676 -3.41 -20.48 13.82
N GLU A 677 -3.97 -21.58 14.26
CA GLU A 677 -3.27 -22.49 15.15
C GLU A 677 -2.49 -23.58 14.39
N THR A 678 -2.88 -23.89 13.16
CA THR A 678 -2.26 -24.99 12.41
C THR A 678 -2.39 -24.83 10.90
N PHE A 679 -1.26 -24.83 10.19
CA PHE A 679 -1.18 -24.91 8.75
C PHE A 679 -1.09 -26.37 8.29
N LEU A 680 -1.95 -26.75 7.35
CA LEU A 680 -1.85 -28.04 6.70
C LEU A 680 -0.97 -27.93 5.45
N PRO A 681 -0.04 -28.86 5.22
CA PRO A 681 0.75 -28.84 4.00
C PRO A 681 -0.14 -29.09 2.77
N VAL A 682 0.18 -28.44 1.68
CA VAL A 682 -0.37 -28.77 0.34
C VAL A 682 0.58 -29.79 -0.27
N GLU A 683 0.09 -30.99 -0.48
CA GLU A 683 0.88 -32.11 -0.98
C GLU A 683 0.86 -32.22 -2.51
N ASP A 684 1.92 -32.78 -3.08
CA ASP A 684 2.06 -33.14 -4.50
C ASP A 684 1.70 -31.97 -5.45
N VAL A 685 2.35 -30.82 -5.27
CA VAL A 685 2.08 -29.62 -6.08
C VAL A 685 2.79 -29.76 -7.43
N HIS A 686 2.03 -29.95 -8.50
CA HIS A 686 2.59 -29.97 -9.85
C HIS A 686 2.89 -28.57 -10.34
N VAL A 687 4.12 -28.35 -10.76
CA VAL A 687 4.65 -27.04 -11.17
C VAL A 687 5.22 -27.14 -12.58
N ARG A 688 4.89 -26.14 -13.39
CA ARG A 688 5.52 -25.90 -14.68
C ARG A 688 6.03 -24.46 -14.75
N ILE A 689 7.29 -24.28 -15.13
CA ILE A 689 7.91 -22.95 -15.27
C ILE A 689 8.41 -22.80 -16.72
N ARG A 690 8.00 -21.74 -17.40
CA ARG A 690 8.36 -21.48 -18.78
C ARG A 690 9.82 -21.05 -18.90
N ILE A 691 10.57 -21.74 -19.77
CA ILE A 691 11.96 -21.38 -20.06
C ILE A 691 11.96 -20.25 -21.09
N PRO A 692 12.67 -19.12 -20.82
CA PRO A 692 12.83 -18.06 -21.81
C PRO A 692 13.49 -18.57 -23.09
N SER A 693 13.06 -18.05 -24.23
CA SER A 693 13.58 -18.46 -25.55
C SER A 693 15.10 -18.35 -25.60
N GLY A 694 15.73 -19.42 -26.12
CA GLY A 694 17.19 -19.47 -26.27
C GLY A 694 17.98 -19.75 -24.99
N ARG A 695 17.33 -20.02 -23.87
CA ARG A 695 17.96 -20.38 -22.58
C ARG A 695 17.89 -21.89 -22.34
N GLN A 696 18.86 -22.37 -21.56
CA GLN A 696 18.91 -23.77 -21.11
C GLN A 696 18.88 -23.83 -19.59
N VAL A 697 18.26 -24.87 -19.05
CA VAL A 697 18.22 -25.12 -17.59
C VAL A 697 19.49 -25.83 -17.18
N ARG A 698 20.18 -25.28 -16.19
CA ARG A 698 21.36 -25.86 -15.57
C ARG A 698 21.00 -26.75 -14.38
N SER A 699 20.14 -26.24 -13.51
CA SER A 699 19.66 -26.97 -12.33
C SER A 699 18.30 -26.43 -11.89
N VAL A 700 17.60 -27.26 -11.09
CA VAL A 700 16.37 -26.91 -10.39
C VAL A 700 16.52 -27.32 -8.93
N ALA A 701 16.14 -26.46 -8.01
CA ALA A 701 16.23 -26.72 -6.57
C ALA A 701 15.01 -26.20 -5.81
N LEU A 702 14.60 -26.91 -4.77
CA LEU A 702 13.70 -26.42 -3.75
C LEU A 702 14.55 -25.71 -2.69
N MET A 703 14.28 -24.42 -2.48
CA MET A 703 15.21 -23.59 -1.72
C MET A 703 14.98 -23.67 -0.22
N TRP A 704 13.72 -23.81 0.21
CA TRP A 704 13.37 -23.79 1.62
C TRP A 704 13.56 -25.16 2.26
N THR A 705 12.92 -26.20 1.74
CA THR A 705 13.04 -27.57 2.26
C THR A 705 14.38 -28.19 1.94
N LYS A 706 15.01 -27.80 0.82
CA LYS A 706 16.22 -28.40 0.27
C LYS A 706 16.04 -29.90 -0.08
N ASP A 707 14.80 -30.32 -0.28
CA ASP A 707 14.46 -31.68 -0.70
C ASP A 707 14.94 -31.95 -2.12
N ASP A 708 15.37 -33.18 -2.39
CA ASP A 708 15.66 -33.63 -3.73
C ASP A 708 14.38 -33.65 -4.56
N THR A 709 14.42 -33.06 -5.76
CA THR A 709 13.30 -33.07 -6.68
C THR A 709 13.69 -33.60 -8.05
N HIS A 710 12.79 -34.40 -8.63
CA HIS A 710 12.92 -34.85 -10.03
C HIS A 710 12.25 -33.83 -10.95
N TRP A 711 12.99 -33.35 -11.91
CA TRP A 711 12.49 -32.42 -12.91
C TRP A 711 12.85 -32.88 -14.32
N ASN A 712 12.07 -32.43 -15.30
CA ASN A 712 12.37 -32.62 -16.71
C ASN A 712 12.08 -31.35 -17.52
N VAL A 713 12.57 -31.30 -18.74
CA VAL A 713 12.25 -30.23 -19.69
C VAL A 713 11.40 -30.81 -20.80
N LYS A 714 10.21 -30.25 -20.99
CA LYS A 714 9.28 -30.66 -22.04
C LYS A 714 8.62 -29.42 -22.65
N ASP A 715 8.61 -29.34 -23.98
CA ASP A 715 7.94 -28.30 -24.77
C ASP A 715 8.25 -26.85 -24.30
N GLY A 716 9.50 -26.59 -23.86
CA GLY A 716 9.93 -25.29 -23.36
C GLY A 716 9.54 -24.99 -21.94
N TRP A 717 9.13 -26.00 -21.16
CA TRP A 717 8.80 -25.90 -19.75
C TRP A 717 9.70 -26.79 -18.90
N VAL A 718 10.08 -26.29 -17.72
CA VAL A 718 10.51 -27.12 -16.62
C VAL A 718 9.27 -27.68 -15.95
N GLU A 719 9.23 -28.99 -15.76
CA GLU A 719 8.12 -29.68 -15.08
C GLU A 719 8.70 -30.43 -13.87
N LEU A 720 8.06 -30.27 -12.70
CA LEU A 720 8.41 -30.97 -11.47
C LEU A 720 7.19 -31.08 -10.55
N THR A 721 7.31 -31.93 -9.54
CA THR A 721 6.36 -31.98 -8.42
C THR A 721 7.08 -31.56 -7.16
N VAL A 722 6.56 -30.56 -6.47
CA VAL A 722 6.98 -30.15 -5.12
C VAL A 722 6.27 -31.09 -4.15
N PRO A 723 7.01 -31.86 -3.33
CA PRO A 723 6.39 -32.90 -2.49
C PRO A 723 5.36 -32.32 -1.53
N HIS A 724 5.70 -31.21 -0.88
CA HIS A 724 4.78 -30.52 0.01
C HIS A 724 5.17 -29.04 0.16
N VAL A 725 4.16 -28.20 0.36
CA VAL A 725 4.30 -26.79 0.73
C VAL A 725 3.51 -26.58 2.02
N ARG A 726 4.21 -26.42 3.15
CA ARG A 726 3.53 -26.22 4.44
C ARG A 726 3.14 -24.75 4.65
N ILE A 727 4.08 -23.84 4.43
CA ILE A 727 3.90 -22.39 4.54
C ILE A 727 4.54 -21.72 3.34
N TYR A 728 5.77 -22.11 3.01
CA TYR A 728 6.53 -21.49 1.94
C TYR A 728 7.49 -22.49 1.31
N GLU A 729 7.63 -22.38 -0.02
CA GLU A 729 8.70 -22.97 -0.81
C GLU A 729 9.07 -22.06 -1.96
N ALA A 730 10.30 -22.09 -2.42
CA ALA A 730 10.72 -21.42 -3.64
C ALA A 730 11.40 -22.39 -4.59
N VAL A 731 10.84 -22.53 -5.78
CA VAL A 731 11.45 -23.32 -6.87
C VAL A 731 12.42 -22.42 -7.63
N HIS A 732 13.71 -22.68 -7.50
CA HIS A 732 14.77 -21.97 -8.21
C HIS A 732 15.19 -22.74 -9.44
N VAL A 733 15.12 -22.10 -10.60
CA VAL A 733 15.65 -22.61 -11.88
C VAL A 733 16.86 -21.77 -12.27
N ASP A 734 18.04 -22.37 -12.26
CA ASP A 734 19.28 -21.74 -12.72
C ASP A 734 19.39 -21.91 -14.25
N LEU A 735 19.65 -20.79 -14.95
CA LEU A 735 19.72 -20.73 -16.40
C LEU A 735 21.18 -20.57 -16.89
N ALA A 736 21.49 -21.29 -17.96
CA ALA A 736 22.76 -21.16 -18.64
C ALA A 736 22.79 -20.01 -19.67
#